data_010edd054b5c6c0bbd3e85f841b573ed
#
_entry.id   010edd054b5c6c0bbd3e85f841b573ed
#
_cell.length_a   1.000
_cell.length_b   1.000
_cell.length_c   1.000
_cell.angle_alpha   90.00
_cell.angle_beta   90.00
_cell.angle_gamma   90.00
#
_symmetry.space_group_name_H-M   'P 1'
#
loop_
_entity.id
_entity.type
_entity.pdbx_description
1 polymer ?
#
loop_
_entity_poly.entity_id
_entity_poly.type
_entity_poly.pdbx_seq_one_letter_code
_entity_poly.pdbx_strand_id
1 'polypeptide(L)'
;MVTAERQKRIRNMKIFGGVMGAFSFFGMWASTQFVARDCGYLPAIGRPLTIGSCHIYWPWDYFIWQSELAEVIPGILEADGKWFYFALVAGFFLSVFIIKHSIELTTHGTAAWAKEKDIKDSGLTGNPGVILGIDPYTKKLLRDDGPAHIFLMAPTRSGKGVGVIIPTCLTWTHSIFVTDVKGENWQKTAGYRKMVMRHKCIKFAPLENDGSSARWNPLAEIRYRTIYEGSDLETVAGILINPKGENKDSDYWPQAGKILLKGAILHHLYQFDKENRPLPNLTNVLTFLSNIQDALETMATYPHISVSEFLAPKNIYQQCYSDNYITNFEPYENAIRDTFGKEVTIRSVDELKEAIMACGVKLHNDERKEQLVIQAEQNAKLATQAAEEADERAQAVAAEEEELQQALLKAQDAADTMENPEEKEQAVAEVVRLLREKAEATQECEKLYRQAAKLGKTAEKAEQENQAIEKEFQNQEQKIDFNDDPWCDLLVHPKVRECATSMLDKAKDEMSGVQSTAATCLNLYQDPIVQKNTSVSDFRLKDLLDPEQPVSFFLVIPPNDLATLTPLVRLLVILMFKKLIRDMKDEHVKGCKRQRLLMMLDEFPQFGKIETVENALAVCASYGIKMCIVAQNIQQLRKAYSRDQAVMGNCHTQVYYAPNDDGSDTAKIISDLLGNETIVTENKSDGGGGIFKGSISRSEIARKLMTPDEVSRMPKEKEIVKVAGHLPIYADKLFYFKDKRFLERSWSPDNPKYLFPAFSDCGTRIDSFDEMRRVMEPELREQQEKARKVLEARKELEEHGQSENLRDKQQSVSSAGNPEECGEGKDPEPETEQAAG
;
A
#
# COMPACT_ATOMS: atom_id res chain seq x y z
N MET A 1 14.33 -16.48 -41.35
CA MET A 1 14.39 -15.03 -41.03
C MET A 1 15.80 -14.67 -40.60
N VAL A 2 16.43 -13.72 -41.27
CA VAL A 2 17.77 -13.24 -40.84
C VAL A 2 17.57 -12.21 -39.74
N THR A 3 17.98 -12.52 -38.53
CA THR A 3 17.83 -11.60 -37.39
C THR A 3 18.58 -10.29 -37.68
N ALA A 4 18.07 -9.14 -37.13
CA ALA A 4 18.68 -7.80 -37.28
C ALA A 4 20.17 -7.84 -36.90
N GLU A 5 20.54 -8.68 -35.95
CA GLU A 5 21.93 -8.89 -35.53
C GLU A 5 22.80 -9.57 -36.61
N ARG A 6 22.23 -10.51 -37.35
CA ARG A 6 22.92 -11.15 -38.48
C ARG A 6 23.10 -10.16 -39.63
N GLN A 7 22.12 -9.30 -39.91
CA GLN A 7 22.24 -8.24 -40.92
C GLN A 7 23.29 -7.19 -40.50
N LYS A 8 23.33 -6.78 -39.24
CA LYS A 8 24.37 -5.88 -38.68
C LYS A 8 25.78 -6.49 -38.83
N ARG A 9 25.93 -7.78 -38.54
CA ARG A 9 27.21 -8.50 -38.77
C ARG A 9 27.60 -8.54 -40.25
N ILE A 10 26.68 -8.82 -41.14
CA ILE A 10 26.93 -8.84 -42.59
C ILE A 10 27.31 -7.45 -43.10
N ARG A 11 26.62 -6.38 -42.65
CA ARG A 11 26.95 -4.98 -42.96
C ARG A 11 28.38 -4.63 -42.48
N ASN A 12 28.67 -4.93 -41.23
CA ASN A 12 29.95 -4.63 -40.64
C ASN A 12 31.10 -5.37 -41.34
N MET A 13 30.88 -6.66 -41.76
CA MET A 13 31.83 -7.43 -42.55
C MET A 13 32.04 -6.80 -43.94
N LYS A 14 30.98 -6.31 -44.60
CA LYS A 14 31.11 -5.65 -45.93
C LYS A 14 31.86 -4.36 -45.83
N ILE A 15 31.61 -3.53 -44.77
CA ILE A 15 32.34 -2.30 -44.54
C ILE A 15 33.82 -2.60 -44.26
N PHE A 16 34.09 -3.54 -43.35
CA PHE A 16 35.44 -3.97 -43.05
C PHE A 16 36.18 -4.45 -44.27
N GLY A 17 35.60 -5.38 -45.02
CA GLY A 17 36.21 -5.93 -46.25
C GLY A 17 36.44 -4.86 -47.32
N GLY A 18 35.48 -3.94 -47.52
CA GLY A 18 35.59 -2.86 -48.51
C GLY A 18 36.71 -1.86 -48.16
N VAL A 19 36.77 -1.42 -46.89
CA VAL A 19 37.79 -0.47 -46.42
C VAL A 19 39.16 -1.12 -46.42
N MET A 20 39.31 -2.33 -45.91
CA MET A 20 40.56 -3.06 -45.91
C MET A 20 41.04 -3.33 -47.31
N GLY A 21 40.12 -3.74 -48.25
CA GLY A 21 40.45 -3.95 -49.66
C GLY A 21 40.97 -2.68 -50.33
N ALA A 22 40.33 -1.56 -50.13
CA ALA A 22 40.77 -0.25 -50.66
C ALA A 22 42.13 0.16 -50.10
N PHE A 23 42.33 0.08 -48.80
CA PHE A 23 43.62 0.42 -48.20
C PHE A 23 44.76 -0.54 -48.58
N SER A 24 44.48 -1.82 -48.71
CA SER A 24 45.43 -2.81 -49.23
C SER A 24 45.87 -2.43 -50.66
N PHE A 25 44.87 -2.14 -51.52
CA PHE A 25 45.15 -1.76 -52.94
C PHE A 25 46.01 -0.48 -53.04
N PHE A 26 45.58 0.61 -52.33
CA PHE A 26 46.28 1.87 -52.35
C PHE A 26 47.67 1.79 -51.65
N GLY A 27 47.78 1.04 -50.54
CA GLY A 27 49.04 0.82 -49.84
C GLY A 27 50.04 0.06 -50.69
N MET A 28 49.59 -1.02 -51.36
CA MET A 28 50.38 -1.79 -52.32
C MET A 28 50.82 -0.90 -53.48
N TRP A 29 49.89 -0.09 -54.04
CA TRP A 29 50.24 0.84 -55.12
C TRP A 29 51.23 1.90 -54.69
N ALA A 30 51.09 2.52 -53.50
CA ALA A 30 52.03 3.48 -52.94
C ALA A 30 53.42 2.85 -52.76
N SER A 31 53.52 1.64 -52.19
CA SER A 31 54.79 0.92 -52.04
C SER A 31 55.46 0.68 -53.39
N THR A 32 54.69 0.27 -54.43
CA THR A 32 55.19 0.11 -55.76
C THR A 32 55.74 1.41 -56.37
N GLN A 33 55.00 2.54 -56.22
CA GLN A 33 55.43 3.81 -56.76
C GLN A 33 56.68 4.32 -56.02
N PHE A 34 56.78 4.16 -54.69
CA PHE A 34 57.98 4.57 -53.94
C PHE A 34 59.20 3.74 -54.28
N VAL A 35 59.12 2.42 -54.37
CA VAL A 35 60.19 1.55 -54.84
C VAL A 35 60.69 1.96 -56.25
N ALA A 36 59.69 2.18 -57.16
CA ALA A 36 60.07 2.63 -58.52
C ALA A 36 60.76 3.94 -58.57
N ARG A 37 60.37 4.90 -57.75
CA ARG A 37 60.97 6.21 -57.58
C ARG A 37 62.41 6.09 -57.04
N ASP A 38 62.61 5.31 -55.98
CA ASP A 38 63.94 5.17 -55.35
C ASP A 38 64.90 4.31 -56.15
N CYS A 39 64.38 3.46 -57.07
CA CYS A 39 65.15 2.79 -58.11
C CYS A 39 65.41 3.70 -59.33
N GLY A 40 64.98 4.97 -59.32
CA GLY A 40 65.19 5.90 -60.43
C GLY A 40 64.54 5.54 -61.76
N TYR A 41 63.38 4.78 -61.69
CA TYR A 41 62.63 4.33 -62.85
C TYR A 41 63.48 3.56 -63.90
N LEU A 42 64.48 2.80 -63.47
CA LEU A 42 65.36 2.01 -64.34
C LEU A 42 64.56 1.01 -65.19
N PRO A 43 64.96 0.80 -66.52
CA PRO A 43 64.26 -0.14 -67.38
C PRO A 43 64.24 -1.61 -66.84
N ALA A 44 65.18 -1.88 -65.91
CA ALA A 44 65.32 -3.21 -65.32
C ALA A 44 64.12 -3.64 -64.43
N ILE A 45 63.36 -2.67 -63.85
CA ILE A 45 62.19 -2.98 -63.01
C ILE A 45 60.88 -3.08 -63.77
N GLY A 46 60.93 -3.07 -65.11
CA GLY A 46 59.81 -3.24 -66.01
C GLY A 46 59.38 -1.95 -66.72
N ARG A 47 58.33 -2.06 -67.56
CA ARG A 47 57.85 -0.89 -68.36
C ARG A 47 56.65 -0.26 -67.64
N PRO A 48 56.80 1.02 -67.14
CA PRO A 48 55.70 1.73 -66.58
C PRO A 48 54.65 2.20 -67.60
N LEU A 49 53.43 2.44 -67.19
CA LEU A 49 52.47 3.26 -67.93
C LEU A 49 52.92 4.74 -67.83
N THR A 50 53.34 5.32 -68.89
CA THR A 50 53.82 6.71 -68.91
C THR A 50 52.71 7.68 -69.40
N ILE A 51 52.38 8.68 -68.53
CA ILE A 51 51.41 9.75 -68.86
C ILE A 51 52.15 11.07 -68.62
N GLY A 52 52.63 11.70 -69.72
CA GLY A 52 53.47 12.84 -69.62
C GLY A 52 54.83 12.53 -68.96
N SER A 53 55.15 13.19 -67.85
CA SER A 53 56.33 12.92 -67.02
C SER A 53 56.13 11.92 -65.92
N CYS A 54 54.90 11.39 -65.72
CA CYS A 54 54.61 10.46 -64.65
C CYS A 54 54.75 9.00 -65.11
N HIS A 55 55.48 8.23 -64.37
CA HIS A 55 55.66 6.79 -64.53
C HIS A 55 54.83 6.05 -63.52
N ILE A 56 53.81 5.28 -64.00
CA ILE A 56 52.85 4.58 -63.15
C ILE A 56 53.08 3.07 -63.33
N TYR A 57 53.40 2.43 -62.24
CA TYR A 57 53.51 0.96 -62.16
C TYR A 57 52.23 0.35 -61.56
N TRP A 58 51.98 -0.91 -61.86
CA TRP A 58 50.82 -1.61 -61.34
C TRP A 58 50.99 -1.97 -59.87
N PRO A 59 49.93 -1.97 -59.05
CA PRO A 59 50.05 -2.24 -57.61
C PRO A 59 50.71 -3.58 -57.23
N TRP A 60 50.57 -4.59 -58.09
CA TRP A 60 51.12 -5.92 -57.85
C TRP A 60 52.58 -6.05 -58.24
N ASP A 61 53.19 -5.06 -58.95
CA ASP A 61 54.61 -5.13 -59.37
C ASP A 61 55.53 -5.16 -58.13
N TYR A 62 55.13 -4.60 -57.02
CA TYR A 62 55.84 -4.68 -55.76
C TYR A 62 56.11 -6.14 -55.33
N PHE A 63 55.13 -7.06 -55.46
CA PHE A 63 55.32 -8.45 -55.10
C PHE A 63 56.23 -9.19 -56.14
N ILE A 64 56.16 -8.80 -57.39
CA ILE A 64 57.03 -9.31 -58.42
C ILE A 64 58.46 -8.92 -58.09
N TRP A 65 58.71 -7.62 -57.78
CA TRP A 65 60.03 -7.13 -57.40
C TRP A 65 60.50 -7.71 -56.08
N GLN A 66 59.66 -7.96 -55.14
CA GLN A 66 59.99 -8.63 -53.89
C GLN A 66 60.48 -10.10 -54.15
N SER A 67 59.98 -10.76 -55.17
CA SER A 67 60.38 -12.13 -55.52
C SER A 67 61.66 -12.17 -56.40
N GLU A 68 61.84 -11.13 -57.26
CA GLU A 68 62.84 -11.16 -58.25
C GLU A 68 64.11 -10.31 -57.87
N LEU A 69 63.87 -9.26 -57.16
CA LEU A 69 64.93 -8.23 -56.84
C LEU A 69 65.27 -8.19 -55.35
N ALA A 70 64.74 -9.05 -54.49
CA ALA A 70 65.03 -9.07 -53.07
C ALA A 70 66.49 -9.16 -52.70
N GLU A 71 67.31 -9.83 -53.49
CA GLU A 71 68.70 -9.96 -53.25
C GLU A 71 69.53 -8.74 -53.79
N VAL A 72 68.96 -7.99 -54.77
CA VAL A 72 69.66 -6.85 -55.41
C VAL A 72 69.38 -5.53 -54.73
N ILE A 73 68.14 -5.29 -54.25
CA ILE A 73 67.72 -4.01 -53.65
C ILE A 73 66.93 -4.26 -52.31
N PRO A 74 67.51 -5.06 -51.37
CA PRO A 74 66.72 -5.43 -50.15
C PRO A 74 66.42 -4.22 -49.33
N GLY A 75 67.31 -3.22 -49.23
CA GLY A 75 67.06 -2.01 -48.41
C GLY A 75 65.90 -1.12 -48.93
N ILE A 76 65.75 -0.98 -50.24
CA ILE A 76 64.66 -0.16 -50.82
C ILE A 76 63.32 -0.90 -50.64
N LEU A 77 63.27 -2.18 -50.93
CA LEU A 77 62.07 -2.98 -50.78
C LEU A 77 61.58 -3.04 -49.35
N GLU A 78 62.51 -3.12 -48.39
CA GLU A 78 62.13 -3.08 -46.96
C GLU A 78 61.74 -1.67 -46.52
N ALA A 79 62.37 -0.61 -46.92
CA ALA A 79 62.03 0.75 -46.57
C ALA A 79 60.67 1.18 -47.12
N ASP A 80 60.40 0.90 -48.41
CA ASP A 80 59.15 1.37 -49.04
C ASP A 80 57.98 0.38 -48.90
N GLY A 81 58.25 -0.87 -48.64
CA GLY A 81 57.25 -1.88 -48.27
C GLY A 81 56.49 -1.53 -46.99
N LYS A 82 57.04 -0.73 -46.12
CA LYS A 82 56.39 -0.25 -44.87
C LYS A 82 55.10 0.49 -45.15
N TRP A 83 54.96 1.17 -46.28
CA TRP A 83 53.75 1.88 -46.68
C TRP A 83 52.55 0.95 -46.87
N PHE A 84 52.77 -0.26 -47.36
CA PHE A 84 51.73 -1.30 -47.46
C PHE A 84 51.22 -1.69 -46.07
N TYR A 85 52.14 -1.97 -45.12
CA TYR A 85 51.75 -2.33 -43.73
C TYR A 85 51.12 -1.16 -43.01
N PHE A 86 51.62 0.08 -43.20
CA PHE A 86 50.99 1.28 -42.63
C PHE A 86 49.55 1.44 -43.13
N ALA A 87 49.32 1.27 -44.43
CA ALA A 87 47.98 1.33 -45.00
C ALA A 87 47.07 0.26 -44.45
N LEU A 88 47.53 -0.97 -44.24
CA LEU A 88 46.76 -2.03 -43.59
C LEU A 88 46.30 -1.67 -42.18
N VAL A 89 47.25 -1.13 -41.35
CA VAL A 89 46.96 -0.67 -39.98
C VAL A 89 45.97 0.49 -40.00
N ALA A 90 46.20 1.49 -40.89
CA ALA A 90 45.29 2.63 -41.03
C ALA A 90 43.89 2.19 -41.46
N GLY A 91 43.80 1.27 -42.45
CA GLY A 91 42.52 0.68 -42.88
C GLY A 91 41.79 -0.08 -41.80
N PHE A 92 42.53 -0.79 -40.96
CA PHE A 92 41.94 -1.49 -39.81
C PHE A 92 41.30 -0.50 -38.82
N PHE A 93 42.05 0.52 -38.40
CA PHE A 93 41.54 1.53 -37.47
C PHE A 93 40.35 2.31 -38.05
N LEU A 94 40.42 2.69 -39.33
CA LEU A 94 39.34 3.39 -40.01
C LEU A 94 38.10 2.52 -40.13
N SER A 95 38.23 1.24 -40.47
CA SER A 95 37.11 0.29 -40.53
C SER A 95 36.45 0.12 -39.15
N VAL A 96 37.22 0.01 -38.07
CA VAL A 96 36.70 -0.06 -36.70
C VAL A 96 36.00 1.23 -36.34
N PHE A 97 36.58 2.39 -36.70
CA PHE A 97 35.94 3.72 -36.45
C PHE A 97 34.61 3.85 -37.19
N ILE A 98 34.53 3.53 -38.47
CA ILE A 98 33.32 3.58 -39.30
C ILE A 98 32.26 2.64 -38.74
N ILE A 99 32.61 1.42 -38.35
CA ILE A 99 31.70 0.41 -37.77
C ILE A 99 31.15 0.94 -36.43
N LYS A 100 32.01 1.51 -35.60
CA LYS A 100 31.62 2.05 -34.30
C LYS A 100 30.70 3.26 -34.41
N HIS A 101 30.88 4.12 -35.41
CA HIS A 101 30.06 5.33 -35.66
C HIS A 101 28.98 5.13 -36.73
N SER A 102 28.70 3.90 -37.17
CA SER A 102 27.62 3.63 -38.11
C SER A 102 26.28 4.02 -37.49
N ILE A 103 25.57 4.95 -38.15
CA ILE A 103 24.25 5.46 -37.71
C ILE A 103 23.26 4.31 -37.65
N GLU A 104 22.57 4.18 -36.51
CA GLU A 104 21.44 3.26 -36.40
C GLU A 104 20.25 3.87 -37.15
N LEU A 105 19.62 3.08 -38.01
CA LEU A 105 18.46 3.52 -38.80
C LEU A 105 17.24 3.56 -37.90
N THR A 106 16.64 4.73 -37.72
CA THR A 106 15.51 4.99 -36.81
C THR A 106 14.28 5.57 -37.52
N THR A 107 14.24 5.52 -38.83
CA THR A 107 13.27 6.21 -39.68
C THR A 107 11.82 5.84 -39.36
N HIS A 108 11.56 4.58 -39.04
CA HIS A 108 10.22 4.03 -38.78
C HIS A 108 9.99 3.59 -37.34
N GLY A 109 10.99 3.73 -36.46
CA GLY A 109 10.87 3.39 -35.04
C GLY A 109 12.22 3.01 -34.40
N THR A 110 12.29 3.22 -33.09
CA THR A 110 13.49 2.98 -32.27
C THR A 110 13.34 1.82 -31.32
N ALA A 111 12.25 1.04 -31.43
CA ALA A 111 12.00 -0.09 -30.54
C ALA A 111 13.13 -1.14 -30.68
N ALA A 112 13.65 -1.56 -29.55
CA ALA A 112 14.70 -2.56 -29.44
C ALA A 112 14.57 -3.31 -28.12
N TRP A 113 15.10 -4.53 -28.06
CA TRP A 113 15.22 -5.24 -26.78
C TRP A 113 16.33 -4.65 -25.93
N ALA A 114 16.08 -4.52 -24.62
CA ALA A 114 17.06 -4.07 -23.65
C ALA A 114 18.28 -4.98 -23.64
N LYS A 115 19.47 -4.38 -23.65
CA LYS A 115 20.76 -5.05 -23.44
C LYS A 115 21.11 -5.06 -21.95
N GLU A 116 22.16 -5.74 -21.56
CA GLU A 116 22.64 -5.83 -20.16
C GLU A 116 22.78 -4.44 -19.50
N LYS A 117 23.30 -3.46 -20.22
CA LYS A 117 23.43 -2.09 -19.73
C LYS A 117 22.07 -1.44 -19.47
N ASP A 118 21.15 -1.56 -20.40
CA ASP A 118 19.81 -0.97 -20.29
C ASP A 118 19.02 -1.60 -19.12
N ILE A 119 19.20 -2.92 -18.89
CA ILE A 119 18.63 -3.63 -17.75
C ILE A 119 19.19 -3.10 -16.42
N LYS A 120 20.51 -2.86 -16.37
CA LYS A 120 21.14 -2.28 -15.18
C LYS A 120 20.64 -0.86 -14.92
N ASP A 121 20.51 -0.06 -15.98
CA ASP A 121 20.05 1.34 -15.90
C ASP A 121 18.55 1.43 -15.52
N SER A 122 17.76 0.37 -15.75
CA SER A 122 16.35 0.30 -15.33
C SER A 122 16.15 0.16 -13.80
N GLY A 123 17.21 -0.06 -13.04
CA GLY A 123 17.15 -0.21 -11.58
C GLY A 123 16.60 -1.54 -11.06
N LEU A 124 16.29 -2.49 -11.95
CA LEU A 124 15.68 -3.79 -11.56
C LEU A 124 16.70 -4.82 -11.01
N THR A 125 18.00 -4.54 -11.00
CA THR A 125 19.06 -5.52 -10.74
C THR A 125 19.71 -5.38 -9.38
N GLY A 126 19.04 -5.26 -8.28
CA GLY A 126 19.90 -5.15 -7.11
C GLY A 126 19.34 -5.29 -5.72
N ASN A 127 18.13 -4.91 -5.46
CA ASN A 127 17.63 -4.78 -4.08
C ASN A 127 16.46 -5.74 -3.76
N PRO A 128 16.12 -5.92 -2.48
CA PRO A 128 14.85 -6.56 -2.14
C PRO A 128 13.72 -5.81 -2.85
N GLY A 129 12.74 -6.53 -3.38
CA GLY A 129 11.63 -5.95 -4.14
C GLY A 129 10.73 -7.05 -4.70
N VAL A 130 9.69 -6.65 -5.42
CA VAL A 130 8.82 -7.58 -6.14
C VAL A 130 9.62 -8.29 -7.23
N ILE A 131 9.62 -9.61 -7.23
CA ILE A 131 10.32 -10.40 -8.22
C ILE A 131 9.52 -10.41 -9.51
N LEU A 132 10.17 -10.03 -10.61
CA LEU A 132 9.56 -9.92 -11.93
C LEU A 132 10.04 -11.01 -12.90
N GLY A 133 11.19 -11.63 -12.62
CA GLY A 133 11.80 -12.62 -13.47
C GLY A 133 13.31 -12.72 -13.29
N ILE A 134 14.01 -13.21 -14.33
CA ILE A 134 15.45 -13.43 -14.36
C ILE A 134 16.04 -12.67 -15.56
N ASP A 135 17.09 -11.91 -15.31
CA ASP A 135 17.89 -11.23 -16.32
C ASP A 135 18.46 -12.26 -17.32
N PRO A 136 18.18 -12.13 -18.61
CA PRO A 136 18.61 -13.10 -19.62
C PRO A 136 20.13 -13.18 -19.77
N TYR A 137 20.90 -12.12 -19.41
CA TYR A 137 22.35 -12.03 -19.57
C TYR A 137 23.08 -12.47 -18.32
N THR A 138 22.74 -11.88 -17.16
CA THR A 138 23.47 -12.11 -15.90
C THR A 138 22.89 -13.25 -15.06
N LYS A 139 21.70 -13.74 -15.42
CA LYS A 139 20.94 -14.76 -14.65
C LYS A 139 20.61 -14.34 -13.22
N LYS A 140 20.68 -13.05 -12.90
CA LYS A 140 20.23 -12.48 -11.63
C LYS A 140 18.72 -12.24 -11.65
N LEU A 141 18.14 -12.16 -10.46
CA LEU A 141 16.70 -11.83 -10.33
C LEU A 141 16.47 -10.36 -10.71
N LEU A 142 15.46 -10.14 -11.53
CA LEU A 142 14.89 -8.83 -11.78
C LEU A 142 13.92 -8.51 -10.64
N ARG A 143 14.15 -7.40 -9.94
CA ARG A 143 13.36 -6.99 -8.78
C ARG A 143 13.03 -5.51 -8.86
N ASP A 144 11.79 -5.19 -8.53
CA ASP A 144 11.29 -3.81 -8.46
C ASP A 144 11.01 -3.42 -7.01
N ASP A 145 11.89 -2.60 -6.44
CA ASP A 145 11.76 -2.04 -5.09
C ASP A 145 11.23 -0.60 -5.08
N GLY A 146 11.03 -0.01 -6.25
CA GLY A 146 10.47 1.34 -6.39
C GLY A 146 9.07 1.47 -5.77
N PRO A 147 8.60 2.68 -5.49
CA PRO A 147 7.26 2.93 -4.93
C PRO A 147 6.15 2.67 -5.95
N ALA A 148 6.45 2.77 -7.24
CA ALA A 148 5.48 2.67 -8.32
C ALA A 148 4.85 1.27 -8.44
N HIS A 149 3.64 1.23 -9.02
CA HIS A 149 2.83 0.03 -9.14
C HIS A 149 3.28 -0.88 -10.27
N ILE A 150 2.91 -2.16 -10.14
CA ILE A 150 3.23 -3.21 -11.08
C ILE A 150 1.93 -3.79 -11.65
N PHE A 151 1.91 -4.01 -12.96
CA PHE A 151 0.87 -4.74 -13.64
C PHE A 151 1.43 -6.05 -14.21
N LEU A 152 0.80 -7.17 -13.86
CA LEU A 152 1.16 -8.49 -14.39
C LEU A 152 0.01 -9.06 -15.21
N MET A 153 0.22 -9.28 -16.50
CA MET A 153 -0.74 -9.98 -17.35
C MET A 153 -0.25 -11.41 -17.61
N ALA A 154 -0.96 -12.36 -17.03
CA ALA A 154 -0.54 -13.76 -17.05
C ALA A 154 -1.76 -14.69 -17.11
N PRO A 155 -1.96 -15.45 -18.21
CA PRO A 155 -3.05 -16.40 -18.32
C PRO A 155 -3.04 -17.48 -17.24
N THR A 156 -4.16 -18.19 -17.11
CA THR A 156 -4.25 -19.35 -16.21
C THR A 156 -3.17 -20.39 -16.55
N ARG A 157 -2.55 -20.99 -15.52
CA ARG A 157 -1.47 -21.99 -15.66
C ARG A 157 -0.20 -21.47 -16.36
N SER A 158 -0.05 -20.17 -16.55
CA SER A 158 1.16 -19.57 -17.14
C SER A 158 2.35 -19.44 -16.20
N GLY A 159 2.14 -19.70 -14.90
CA GLY A 159 3.19 -19.64 -13.88
C GLY A 159 3.24 -18.37 -13.04
N LYS A 160 2.20 -17.52 -13.02
CA LYS A 160 2.16 -16.27 -12.22
C LYS A 160 2.44 -16.49 -10.73
N GLY A 161 1.76 -17.48 -10.11
CA GLY A 161 1.95 -17.81 -8.70
C GLY A 161 3.37 -18.29 -8.40
N VAL A 162 3.87 -19.22 -9.22
CA VAL A 162 5.19 -19.82 -9.00
C VAL A 162 6.36 -18.93 -9.42
N GLY A 163 6.14 -17.96 -10.31
CA GLY A 163 7.19 -17.08 -10.84
C GLY A 163 7.30 -15.73 -10.11
N VAL A 164 6.16 -15.15 -9.70
CA VAL A 164 6.11 -13.80 -9.12
C VAL A 164 5.59 -13.81 -7.68
N ILE A 165 4.41 -14.38 -7.42
CA ILE A 165 3.72 -14.22 -6.14
C ILE A 165 4.46 -14.94 -5.01
N ILE A 166 4.65 -16.27 -5.12
CA ILE A 166 5.33 -17.06 -4.09
C ILE A 166 6.77 -16.59 -3.84
N PRO A 167 7.62 -16.37 -4.88
CA PRO A 167 8.97 -15.85 -4.67
C PRO A 167 8.98 -14.48 -3.98
N THR A 168 8.07 -13.59 -4.34
CA THR A 168 7.94 -12.28 -3.70
C THR A 168 7.52 -12.42 -2.24
N CYS A 169 6.53 -13.25 -1.93
CA CYS A 169 6.16 -13.55 -0.55
C CYS A 169 7.33 -14.10 0.27
N LEU A 170 8.23 -14.87 -0.30
CA LEU A 170 9.41 -15.44 0.38
C LEU A 170 10.59 -14.46 0.51
N THR A 171 10.50 -13.24 -0.04
CA THR A 171 11.60 -12.27 -0.04
C THR A 171 11.21 -10.84 0.38
N TRP A 172 9.93 -10.47 0.27
CA TRP A 172 9.46 -9.15 0.68
C TRP A 172 9.45 -9.02 2.20
N THR A 173 10.23 -8.09 2.74
CA THR A 173 10.48 -7.95 4.19
C THR A 173 9.49 -7.06 4.92
N HIS A 174 8.73 -6.24 4.20
CA HIS A 174 7.69 -5.37 4.77
C HIS A 174 6.32 -6.05 4.77
N SER A 175 5.31 -5.34 5.25
CA SER A 175 3.93 -5.84 5.24
C SER A 175 3.46 -6.21 3.84
N ILE A 176 2.62 -7.22 3.75
CA ILE A 176 2.05 -7.69 2.49
C ILE A 176 0.58 -8.08 2.67
N PHE A 177 -0.24 -7.66 1.73
CA PHE A 177 -1.62 -8.12 1.55
C PHE A 177 -1.69 -8.98 0.29
N VAL A 178 -2.15 -10.21 0.41
CA VAL A 178 -2.22 -11.18 -0.70
C VAL A 178 -3.64 -11.66 -0.86
N THR A 179 -4.23 -11.51 -2.05
CA THR A 179 -5.43 -12.25 -2.42
C THR A 179 -5.02 -13.67 -2.83
N ASP A 180 -5.53 -14.66 -2.13
CA ASP A 180 -5.12 -16.08 -2.28
C ASP A 180 -6.32 -16.96 -2.58
N VAL A 181 -6.65 -17.08 -3.85
CA VAL A 181 -7.86 -17.79 -4.33
C VAL A 181 -7.87 -19.28 -3.99
N LYS A 182 -6.71 -19.87 -3.69
CA LYS A 182 -6.57 -21.32 -3.42
C LYS A 182 -6.02 -21.65 -2.04
N GLY A 183 -5.63 -20.64 -1.26
CA GLY A 183 -4.87 -20.85 -0.03
C GLY A 183 -3.43 -21.35 -0.25
N GLU A 184 -2.97 -21.43 -1.49
CA GLU A 184 -1.63 -21.94 -1.83
C GLU A 184 -0.53 -21.00 -1.36
N ASN A 185 -0.72 -19.68 -1.49
CA ASN A 185 0.25 -18.69 -1.05
C ASN A 185 0.43 -18.73 0.47
N TRP A 186 -0.68 -18.86 1.22
CA TRP A 186 -0.63 -19.11 2.66
C TRP A 186 0.18 -20.36 3.00
N GLN A 187 -0.20 -21.49 2.42
CA GLN A 187 0.46 -22.78 2.71
C GLN A 187 1.96 -22.74 2.41
N LYS A 188 2.34 -22.18 1.26
CA LYS A 188 3.75 -22.20 0.80
C LYS A 188 4.63 -21.20 1.53
N THR A 189 4.09 -20.09 2.05
CA THR A 189 4.92 -18.95 2.46
C THR A 189 4.73 -18.51 3.91
N ALA A 190 3.55 -18.69 4.52
CA ALA A 190 3.26 -18.18 5.86
C ALA A 190 4.19 -18.72 6.94
N GLY A 191 4.56 -20.01 6.87
CA GLY A 191 5.50 -20.62 7.83
C GLY A 191 6.87 -19.94 7.82
N TYR A 192 7.45 -19.72 6.65
CA TYR A 192 8.73 -19.00 6.51
C TYR A 192 8.62 -17.54 6.97
N ARG A 193 7.54 -16.86 6.58
CA ARG A 193 7.29 -15.47 6.97
C ARG A 193 7.16 -15.31 8.47
N LYS A 194 6.47 -16.23 9.15
CA LYS A 194 6.32 -16.22 10.61
C LYS A 194 7.62 -16.60 11.33
N MET A 195 8.24 -17.70 10.96
CA MET A 195 9.36 -18.28 11.72
C MET A 195 10.68 -17.56 11.48
N VAL A 196 10.95 -17.12 10.24
CA VAL A 196 12.23 -16.53 9.85
C VAL A 196 12.12 -15.02 9.73
N MET A 197 11.10 -14.52 9.03
CA MET A 197 10.94 -13.08 8.79
C MET A 197 10.28 -12.35 9.96
N ARG A 198 9.74 -13.08 10.94
CA ARG A 198 9.11 -12.54 12.14
C ARG A 198 7.86 -11.70 11.87
N HIS A 199 7.08 -12.06 10.85
CA HIS A 199 5.82 -11.41 10.54
C HIS A 199 4.67 -11.97 11.39
N LYS A 200 3.69 -11.12 11.72
CA LYS A 200 2.34 -11.58 12.09
C LYS A 200 1.67 -12.09 10.83
N CYS A 201 1.29 -13.36 10.81
CA CYS A 201 0.64 -13.99 9.67
C CYS A 201 -0.87 -14.12 9.93
N ILE A 202 -1.65 -13.23 9.30
CA ILE A 202 -3.11 -13.16 9.43
C ILE A 202 -3.74 -13.82 8.21
N LYS A 203 -4.58 -14.83 8.43
CA LYS A 203 -5.41 -15.45 7.40
C LYS A 203 -6.86 -15.07 7.62
N PHE A 204 -7.49 -14.40 6.65
CA PHE A 204 -8.91 -14.12 6.67
C PHE A 204 -9.60 -14.93 5.57
N ALA A 205 -10.37 -15.92 5.97
CA ALA A 205 -11.13 -16.83 5.12
C ALA A 205 -12.57 -16.90 5.64
N PRO A 206 -13.45 -16.02 5.17
CA PRO A 206 -14.79 -15.78 5.78
C PRO A 206 -15.70 -17.00 5.83
N LEU A 207 -15.49 -18.01 4.99
CA LEU A 207 -16.27 -19.26 4.95
C LEU A 207 -15.55 -20.47 5.58
N GLU A 208 -14.38 -20.29 6.20
CA GLU A 208 -13.76 -21.36 6.98
C GLU A 208 -14.40 -21.50 8.36
N ASN A 209 -14.76 -22.74 8.72
CA ASN A 209 -15.44 -23.03 9.98
C ASN A 209 -14.58 -23.77 11.02
N ASP A 210 -13.34 -24.10 10.67
CA ASP A 210 -12.41 -24.83 11.53
C ASP A 210 -11.72 -23.96 12.60
N GLY A 211 -12.01 -22.66 12.64
CA GLY A 211 -11.40 -21.71 13.57
C GLY A 211 -10.00 -21.25 13.17
N SER A 212 -9.50 -21.68 12.02
CA SER A 212 -8.16 -21.31 11.53
C SER A 212 -8.09 -19.89 10.97
N SER A 213 -9.25 -19.29 10.65
CA SER A 213 -9.39 -17.92 10.13
C SER A 213 -9.42 -16.89 11.25
N ALA A 214 -8.79 -15.76 11.05
CA ALA A 214 -9.09 -14.54 11.81
C ALA A 214 -10.51 -14.05 11.49
N ARG A 215 -11.11 -13.32 12.42
CA ARG A 215 -12.44 -12.72 12.28
C ARG A 215 -12.29 -11.21 12.09
N TRP A 216 -13.27 -10.63 11.39
CA TRP A 216 -13.26 -9.19 11.15
C TRP A 216 -14.69 -8.63 11.10
N ASN A 217 -15.01 -7.77 12.06
CA ASN A 217 -16.27 -7.05 12.13
C ASN A 217 -16.12 -5.68 11.46
N PRO A 218 -16.79 -5.41 10.34
CA PRO A 218 -16.68 -4.11 9.66
C PRO A 218 -17.09 -2.91 10.53
N LEU A 219 -18.03 -3.12 11.49
CA LEU A 219 -18.50 -2.05 12.38
C LEU A 219 -17.42 -1.62 13.38
N ALA A 220 -16.46 -2.49 13.71
CA ALA A 220 -15.31 -2.15 14.54
C ALA A 220 -14.35 -1.13 13.89
N GLU A 221 -14.47 -0.91 12.58
CA GLU A 221 -13.69 0.12 11.88
C GLU A 221 -14.34 1.51 11.91
N ILE A 222 -15.57 1.63 12.39
CA ILE A 222 -16.26 2.92 12.55
C ILE A 222 -15.67 3.64 13.78
N ARG A 223 -15.20 4.87 13.59
CA ARG A 223 -14.68 5.71 14.68
C ARG A 223 -15.85 6.30 15.46
N TYR A 224 -16.44 5.43 16.23
CA TYR A 224 -17.58 5.68 17.08
C TYR A 224 -17.34 6.82 18.07
N ARG A 225 -18.34 7.68 18.28
CA ARG A 225 -18.29 8.86 19.15
C ARG A 225 -17.18 9.86 18.79
N THR A 226 -16.86 9.99 17.49
CA THR A 226 -15.88 10.96 17.01
C THR A 226 -16.46 11.79 15.88
N ILE A 227 -15.81 12.93 15.55
CA ILE A 227 -16.20 13.78 14.41
C ILE A 227 -16.19 13.01 13.06
N TYR A 228 -15.61 11.82 13.02
CA TYR A 228 -15.52 10.97 11.82
C TYR A 228 -16.62 9.90 11.75
N GLU A 229 -17.42 9.76 12.79
CA GLU A 229 -18.47 8.78 12.89
C GLU A 229 -19.41 8.82 11.67
N GLY A 230 -19.92 10.00 11.33
CA GLY A 230 -20.81 10.17 10.19
C GLY A 230 -20.17 9.79 8.85
N SER A 231 -18.89 10.11 8.63
CA SER A 231 -18.19 9.80 7.39
C SER A 231 -17.82 8.32 7.25
N ASP A 232 -17.45 7.69 8.37
CA ASP A 232 -17.17 6.25 8.38
C ASP A 232 -18.45 5.44 8.16
N LEU A 233 -19.54 5.85 8.80
CA LEU A 233 -20.86 5.27 8.64
C LEU A 233 -21.40 5.40 7.20
N GLU A 234 -21.26 6.61 6.60
CA GLU A 234 -21.60 6.85 5.19
C GLU A 234 -20.85 5.89 4.26
N THR A 235 -19.58 5.65 4.58
CA THR A 235 -18.74 4.73 3.81
C THR A 235 -19.22 3.29 3.93
N VAL A 236 -19.43 2.80 5.14
CA VAL A 236 -19.85 1.41 5.39
C VAL A 236 -21.22 1.17 4.77
N ALA A 237 -22.22 2.03 5.06
CA ALA A 237 -23.56 1.88 4.51
C ALA A 237 -23.60 2.01 2.98
N GLY A 238 -22.80 2.94 2.41
CA GLY A 238 -22.71 3.11 0.96
C GLY A 238 -22.17 1.89 0.23
N ILE A 239 -21.14 1.23 0.80
CA ILE A 239 -20.58 0.01 0.21
C ILE A 239 -21.53 -1.18 0.35
N LEU A 240 -22.21 -1.28 1.50
CA LEU A 240 -23.19 -2.35 1.74
C LEU A 240 -24.35 -2.26 0.74
N ILE A 241 -24.89 -1.06 0.52
CA ILE A 241 -26.05 -0.88 -0.36
C ILE A 241 -25.70 -1.04 -1.84
N ASN A 242 -24.49 -0.71 -2.23
CA ASN A 242 -23.98 -0.82 -3.60
C ASN A 242 -22.77 -1.74 -3.69
N PRO A 243 -22.92 -3.04 -3.39
CA PRO A 243 -21.80 -3.98 -3.30
C PRO A 243 -21.11 -4.24 -4.64
N LYS A 244 -21.74 -3.91 -5.77
CA LYS A 244 -21.16 -4.07 -7.12
C LYS A 244 -20.48 -2.81 -7.63
N GLY A 245 -20.73 -1.65 -7.01
CA GLY A 245 -20.20 -0.36 -7.47
C GLY A 245 -20.78 0.06 -8.82
N GLU A 246 -22.01 -0.34 -9.12
CA GLU A 246 -22.74 0.14 -10.28
C GLU A 246 -23.16 1.59 -10.01
N ASN A 247 -23.20 2.44 -11.06
CA ASN A 247 -23.64 3.85 -10.93
C ASN A 247 -25.15 3.93 -10.70
N LYS A 248 -25.60 3.48 -9.54
CA LYS A 248 -26.99 3.56 -9.06
C LYS A 248 -27.19 4.55 -7.92
N ASP A 249 -26.20 5.43 -7.72
CA ASP A 249 -26.24 6.42 -6.63
C ASP A 249 -27.36 7.46 -6.81
N SER A 250 -27.96 7.54 -8.00
CA SER A 250 -29.14 8.36 -8.28
C SER A 250 -30.47 7.66 -8.04
N ASP A 251 -30.46 6.35 -7.84
CA ASP A 251 -31.69 5.57 -7.69
C ASP A 251 -32.27 5.74 -6.29
N TYR A 252 -33.57 5.94 -6.21
CA TYR A 252 -34.30 6.21 -4.96
C TYR A 252 -34.13 5.09 -3.92
N TRP A 253 -34.34 3.83 -4.29
CA TRP A 253 -34.32 2.69 -3.35
C TRP A 253 -32.96 2.46 -2.68
N PRO A 254 -31.82 2.48 -3.39
CA PRO A 254 -30.51 2.41 -2.75
C PRO A 254 -30.25 3.57 -1.79
N GLN A 255 -30.63 4.80 -2.14
CA GLN A 255 -30.43 5.95 -1.26
C GLN A 255 -31.24 5.84 0.03
N ALA A 256 -32.52 5.52 -0.09
CA ALA A 256 -33.40 5.33 1.07
C ALA A 256 -32.94 4.14 1.94
N GLY A 257 -32.53 3.02 1.32
CA GLY A 257 -31.93 1.89 2.02
C GLY A 257 -30.65 2.23 2.75
N LYS A 258 -29.81 3.10 2.16
CA LYS A 258 -28.57 3.59 2.81
C LYS A 258 -28.89 4.42 4.06
N ILE A 259 -29.88 5.30 3.98
CA ILE A 259 -30.32 6.10 5.14
C ILE A 259 -30.78 5.18 6.27
N LEU A 260 -31.62 4.19 5.95
CA LEU A 260 -32.10 3.22 6.93
C LEU A 260 -30.95 2.43 7.60
N LEU A 261 -30.01 1.93 6.80
CA LEU A 261 -28.84 1.21 7.31
C LEU A 261 -27.98 2.08 8.23
N LYS A 262 -27.78 3.34 7.87
CA LYS A 262 -27.02 4.29 8.70
C LYS A 262 -27.68 4.47 10.05
N GLY A 263 -28.98 4.69 10.07
CA GLY A 263 -29.74 4.84 11.32
C GLY A 263 -29.66 3.59 12.18
N ALA A 264 -29.88 2.41 11.60
CA ALA A 264 -29.88 1.14 12.32
C ALA A 264 -28.49 0.75 12.87
N ILE A 265 -27.42 0.95 12.08
CA ILE A 265 -26.05 0.69 12.54
C ILE A 265 -25.71 1.61 13.71
N LEU A 266 -26.03 2.89 13.58
CA LEU A 266 -25.71 3.88 14.59
C LEU A 266 -26.51 3.63 15.88
N HIS A 267 -27.81 3.33 15.76
CA HIS A 267 -28.64 2.94 16.89
C HIS A 267 -28.00 1.77 17.67
N HIS A 268 -27.59 0.72 16.98
CA HIS A 268 -26.98 -0.45 17.62
C HIS A 268 -25.65 -0.13 18.30
N LEU A 269 -24.81 0.73 17.70
CA LEU A 269 -23.56 1.13 18.32
C LEU A 269 -23.82 1.84 19.66
N TYR A 270 -24.75 2.77 19.71
CA TYR A 270 -25.07 3.52 20.94
C TYR A 270 -25.85 2.66 21.93
N GLN A 271 -26.82 1.86 21.47
CA GLN A 271 -27.61 1.01 22.34
C GLN A 271 -26.74 -0.04 23.03
N PHE A 272 -25.91 -0.77 22.26
CA PHE A 272 -25.10 -1.86 22.81
C PHE A 272 -24.02 -1.34 23.75
N ASP A 273 -23.45 -0.16 23.47
CA ASP A 273 -22.52 0.50 24.38
C ASP A 273 -23.20 0.88 25.69
N LYS A 274 -24.39 1.49 25.63
CA LYS A 274 -25.16 1.88 26.81
C LYS A 274 -25.62 0.68 27.66
N GLU A 275 -25.96 -0.44 26.98
CA GLU A 275 -26.38 -1.67 27.63
C GLU A 275 -25.24 -2.59 28.05
N ASN A 276 -23.97 -2.15 27.93
CA ASN A 276 -22.76 -2.96 28.19
C ASN A 276 -22.75 -4.30 27.45
N ARG A 277 -23.29 -4.33 26.23
CA ARG A 277 -23.32 -5.51 25.36
C ARG A 277 -22.05 -5.57 24.52
N PRO A 278 -21.67 -6.76 24.02
CA PRO A 278 -20.58 -6.90 23.04
C PRO A 278 -20.82 -6.03 21.81
N LEU A 279 -19.74 -5.67 21.09
CA LEU A 279 -19.83 -4.86 19.89
C LEU A 279 -20.83 -5.45 18.88
N PRO A 280 -21.79 -4.66 18.35
CA PRO A 280 -22.77 -5.17 17.38
C PRO A 280 -22.09 -5.56 16.07
N ASN A 281 -22.73 -6.47 15.36
CA ASN A 281 -22.31 -6.88 14.02
C ASN A 281 -23.47 -6.71 13.02
N LEU A 282 -23.19 -6.93 11.74
CA LEU A 282 -24.18 -6.72 10.68
C LEU A 282 -25.38 -7.69 10.76
N THR A 283 -25.22 -8.85 11.40
CA THR A 283 -26.35 -9.76 11.67
C THR A 283 -27.33 -9.17 12.70
N ASN A 284 -26.81 -8.47 13.73
CA ASN A 284 -27.69 -7.79 14.69
C ASN A 284 -28.54 -6.73 14.00
N VAL A 285 -27.91 -5.93 13.11
CA VAL A 285 -28.62 -4.92 12.31
C VAL A 285 -29.70 -5.56 11.43
N LEU A 286 -29.39 -6.66 10.75
CA LEU A 286 -30.35 -7.36 9.91
C LEU A 286 -31.54 -7.91 10.72
N THR A 287 -31.25 -8.54 11.87
CA THR A 287 -32.32 -9.09 12.76
C THR A 287 -33.23 -7.98 13.28
N PHE A 288 -32.66 -6.85 13.65
CA PHE A 288 -33.41 -5.68 14.10
C PHE A 288 -34.34 -5.13 13.02
N LEU A 289 -33.84 -5.01 11.80
CA LEU A 289 -34.64 -4.54 10.67
C LEU A 289 -35.69 -5.54 10.17
N SER A 290 -35.76 -6.75 10.73
CA SER A 290 -36.78 -7.75 10.35
C SER A 290 -38.21 -7.30 10.68
N ASN A 291 -38.43 -6.59 11.80
CA ASN A 291 -39.66 -5.88 12.11
C ASN A 291 -39.42 -4.36 11.98
N ILE A 292 -39.70 -3.84 10.80
CA ILE A 292 -39.34 -2.44 10.48
C ILE A 292 -40.09 -1.43 11.33
N GLN A 293 -41.35 -1.67 11.63
CA GLN A 293 -42.14 -0.71 12.41
C GLN A 293 -41.58 -0.54 13.82
N ASP A 294 -41.40 -1.66 14.55
CA ASP A 294 -40.86 -1.63 15.90
C ASP A 294 -39.41 -1.08 15.91
N ALA A 295 -38.62 -1.40 14.87
CA ALA A 295 -37.28 -0.90 14.72
C ALA A 295 -37.23 0.63 14.60
N LEU A 296 -38.10 1.21 13.75
CA LEU A 296 -38.14 2.66 13.56
C LEU A 296 -38.68 3.39 14.79
N GLU A 297 -39.71 2.85 15.46
CA GLU A 297 -40.22 3.41 16.71
C GLU A 297 -39.15 3.37 17.80
N THR A 298 -38.43 2.25 17.94
CA THR A 298 -37.32 2.13 18.89
C THR A 298 -36.20 3.14 18.56
N MET A 299 -35.80 3.24 17.28
CA MET A 299 -34.79 4.21 16.85
C MET A 299 -35.17 5.66 17.14
N ALA A 300 -36.48 5.97 17.01
CA ALA A 300 -36.96 7.34 17.22
C ALA A 300 -37.03 7.74 18.70
N THR A 301 -37.15 6.78 19.61
CA THR A 301 -37.42 7.06 21.03
C THR A 301 -36.35 6.61 22.00
N TYR A 302 -35.41 5.75 21.57
CA TYR A 302 -34.33 5.21 22.44
C TYR A 302 -33.37 6.30 22.91
N PRO A 303 -33.14 6.48 24.21
CA PRO A 303 -32.21 7.44 24.76
C PRO A 303 -30.76 6.95 24.57
N HIS A 304 -30.09 7.41 23.51
CA HIS A 304 -28.75 6.97 23.10
C HIS A 304 -27.62 7.50 23.98
N ILE A 305 -27.80 8.70 24.58
CA ILE A 305 -26.82 9.27 25.51
C ILE A 305 -27.43 9.49 26.88
N SER A 306 -26.57 9.67 27.88
CA SER A 306 -27.00 9.99 29.22
C SER A 306 -27.26 11.51 29.39
N VAL A 307 -27.98 11.87 30.42
CA VAL A 307 -28.21 13.27 30.80
C VAL A 307 -26.89 14.00 31.07
N SER A 308 -25.95 13.31 31.70
CA SER A 308 -24.63 13.88 32.00
C SER A 308 -23.81 14.13 30.72
N GLU A 309 -23.92 13.25 29.71
CA GLU A 309 -23.29 13.47 28.40
C GLU A 309 -23.96 14.62 27.63
N PHE A 310 -25.28 14.74 27.70
CA PHE A 310 -26.00 15.87 27.10
C PHE A 310 -25.56 17.22 27.72
N LEU A 311 -25.48 17.32 29.04
CA LEU A 311 -25.12 18.54 29.75
C LEU A 311 -23.61 18.88 29.72
N ALA A 312 -22.78 17.97 29.21
CA ALA A 312 -21.34 18.24 29.06
C ALA A 312 -21.09 19.51 28.19
N PRO A 313 -20.02 20.30 28.47
CA PRO A 313 -19.74 21.57 27.80
C PRO A 313 -19.67 21.50 26.28
N LYS A 314 -19.22 20.39 25.71
CA LYS A 314 -19.39 20.04 24.30
C LYS A 314 -19.83 18.59 24.27
N ASN A 315 -21.12 18.34 24.15
CA ASN A 315 -21.62 16.99 24.10
C ASN A 315 -21.20 16.30 22.80
N ILE A 316 -21.36 14.97 22.76
CA ILE A 316 -20.96 14.15 21.62
C ILE A 316 -21.64 14.60 20.32
N TYR A 317 -22.88 15.07 20.38
CA TYR A 317 -23.65 15.50 19.21
C TYR A 317 -23.12 16.82 18.66
N GLN A 318 -22.71 17.78 19.52
CA GLN A 318 -22.04 19.00 19.09
C GLN A 318 -20.68 18.71 18.45
N GLN A 319 -19.98 17.70 18.94
CA GLN A 319 -18.71 17.28 18.34
C GLN A 319 -18.89 16.60 16.98
N CYS A 320 -19.90 15.74 16.83
CA CYS A 320 -20.12 14.94 15.63
C CYS A 320 -20.93 15.67 14.55
N TYR A 321 -21.92 16.50 14.95
CA TYR A 321 -22.96 17.03 14.04
C TYR A 321 -23.11 18.55 14.07
N SER A 322 -22.25 19.29 14.74
CA SER A 322 -22.28 20.74 14.95
C SER A 322 -23.23 21.22 16.05
N ASP A 323 -23.13 22.51 16.37
CA ASP A 323 -23.90 23.14 17.43
C ASP A 323 -25.41 23.31 17.12
N ASN A 324 -25.80 23.09 15.85
CA ASN A 324 -27.18 23.32 15.38
C ASN A 324 -27.98 22.04 15.15
N TYR A 325 -27.70 20.95 15.88
CA TYR A 325 -28.44 19.69 15.72
C TYR A 325 -29.85 19.75 16.31
N ILE A 326 -30.17 20.71 17.19
CA ILE A 326 -31.51 21.06 17.64
C ILE A 326 -31.91 22.34 16.92
N THR A 327 -33.01 22.32 16.16
CA THR A 327 -33.47 23.44 15.34
C THR A 327 -34.73 24.09 15.89
N ASN A 328 -35.49 23.41 16.77
CA ASN A 328 -36.68 23.92 17.42
C ASN A 328 -36.54 23.84 18.93
N PHE A 329 -36.51 24.98 19.59
CA PHE A 329 -36.38 25.10 21.04
C PHE A 329 -37.72 25.38 21.75
N GLU A 330 -38.80 25.70 21.02
CA GLU A 330 -40.12 26.05 21.55
C GLU A 330 -40.71 24.99 22.52
N PRO A 331 -40.59 23.66 22.24
CA PRO A 331 -41.08 22.65 23.18
C PRO A 331 -40.41 22.75 24.56
N TYR A 332 -39.11 23.03 24.59
CA TYR A 332 -38.33 23.11 25.83
C TYR A 332 -38.59 24.43 26.59
N GLU A 333 -38.77 25.55 25.87
CA GLU A 333 -39.18 26.83 26.41
C GLU A 333 -40.54 26.69 27.10
N ASN A 334 -41.50 26.05 26.44
CA ASN A 334 -42.85 25.77 26.99
C ASN A 334 -42.76 24.86 28.22
N ALA A 335 -41.97 23.77 28.16
CA ALA A 335 -41.81 22.88 29.31
C ALA A 335 -41.15 23.56 30.52
N ILE A 336 -40.16 24.45 30.31
CA ILE A 336 -39.54 25.22 31.36
C ILE A 336 -40.55 26.21 31.97
N ARG A 337 -41.34 26.90 31.14
CA ARG A 337 -42.39 27.82 31.60
C ARG A 337 -43.44 27.06 32.41
N ASP A 338 -43.93 25.95 31.94
CA ASP A 338 -45.04 25.19 32.55
C ASP A 338 -44.59 24.51 33.85
N THR A 339 -43.37 23.99 33.89
CA THR A 339 -42.84 23.28 35.08
C THR A 339 -42.27 24.24 36.15
N PHE A 340 -41.62 25.33 35.76
CA PHE A 340 -40.87 26.18 36.66
C PHE A 340 -41.40 27.63 36.74
N GLY A 341 -42.42 27.98 35.94
CA GLY A 341 -42.94 29.35 35.88
C GLY A 341 -41.95 30.39 35.37
N LYS A 342 -40.92 29.95 34.59
CA LYS A 342 -39.88 30.82 34.06
C LYS A 342 -40.06 31.02 32.56
N GLU A 343 -40.14 32.27 32.13
CA GLU A 343 -40.08 32.58 30.70
C GLU A 343 -38.58 32.63 30.29
N VAL A 344 -38.19 31.83 29.33
CA VAL A 344 -36.87 31.76 28.77
C VAL A 344 -36.96 31.79 27.24
N THR A 345 -36.00 32.42 26.59
CA THR A 345 -35.85 32.36 25.14
C THR A 345 -34.53 31.67 24.84
N ILE A 346 -34.58 30.57 24.07
CA ILE A 346 -33.44 29.69 23.82
C ILE A 346 -33.10 29.72 22.32
N ARG A 347 -31.84 30.00 21.97
CA ARG A 347 -31.40 30.15 20.58
C ARG A 347 -30.30 29.17 20.22
N SER A 348 -29.74 28.47 21.19
CA SER A 348 -28.66 27.51 21.01
C SER A 348 -28.76 26.37 22.01
N VAL A 349 -28.10 25.26 21.68
CA VAL A 349 -27.99 24.09 22.59
C VAL A 349 -27.30 24.46 23.91
N ASP A 350 -26.34 25.38 23.87
CA ASP A 350 -25.64 25.82 25.09
C ASP A 350 -26.54 26.67 25.98
N GLU A 351 -27.37 27.56 25.42
CA GLU A 351 -28.42 28.31 26.17
C GLU A 351 -29.47 27.34 26.75
N LEU A 352 -29.84 26.28 26.02
CA LEU A 352 -30.74 25.24 26.53
C LEU A 352 -30.13 24.52 27.74
N LYS A 353 -28.88 24.11 27.66
CA LYS A 353 -28.17 23.50 28.80
C LYS A 353 -28.11 24.43 30.02
N GLU A 354 -27.78 25.71 29.81
CA GLU A 354 -27.76 26.69 30.85
C GLU A 354 -29.14 26.89 31.50
N ALA A 355 -30.20 26.94 30.68
CA ALA A 355 -31.57 27.06 31.15
C ALA A 355 -31.99 25.83 31.98
N ILE A 356 -31.68 24.63 31.54
CA ILE A 356 -31.90 23.38 32.27
C ILE A 356 -31.15 23.40 33.61
N MET A 357 -29.88 23.76 33.60
CA MET A 357 -29.07 23.87 34.85
C MET A 357 -29.60 24.96 35.79
N ALA A 358 -30.06 26.09 35.26
CA ALA A 358 -30.67 27.16 36.03
C ALA A 358 -32.03 26.79 36.68
N CYS A 359 -32.73 25.79 36.16
CA CYS A 359 -33.90 25.18 36.76
C CYS A 359 -33.59 24.25 37.94
N GLY A 360 -32.34 24.16 38.33
CA GLY A 360 -31.92 23.35 39.48
C GLY A 360 -31.83 21.86 39.16
N VAL A 361 -31.71 21.53 37.88
CA VAL A 361 -31.26 20.20 37.46
C VAL A 361 -29.83 20.07 37.95
N LYS A 362 -29.72 19.57 39.13
CA LYS A 362 -28.47 18.94 39.53
C LYS A 362 -28.39 17.68 38.68
N LEU A 363 -27.31 17.56 37.98
CA LEU A 363 -26.99 16.33 37.21
C LEU A 363 -27.50 15.15 38.01
N HIS A 364 -28.41 14.38 37.43
CA HIS A 364 -29.10 13.32 38.15
C HIS A 364 -28.05 12.47 38.80
N ASN A 365 -28.13 12.36 40.10
CA ASN A 365 -27.17 11.63 40.89
C ASN A 365 -26.98 10.21 40.42
N ASP A 366 -27.99 9.60 39.77
CA ASP A 366 -27.95 8.21 39.37
C ASP A 366 -27.08 7.94 38.14
N GLU A 367 -27.10 8.76 37.08
CA GLU A 367 -26.22 8.52 35.91
C GLU A 367 -24.78 8.98 36.18
N ARG A 368 -24.55 10.10 36.85
CA ARG A 368 -23.21 10.48 37.27
C ARG A 368 -22.71 9.57 38.39
N LYS A 369 -23.60 9.13 39.26
CA LYS A 369 -23.36 8.12 40.26
C LYS A 369 -23.04 6.79 39.60
N GLU A 370 -23.86 6.38 38.65
CA GLU A 370 -23.67 5.11 37.92
C GLU A 370 -22.35 5.12 37.13
N GLN A 371 -22.02 6.22 36.41
CA GLN A 371 -20.75 6.35 35.71
C GLN A 371 -19.55 6.51 36.68
N LEU A 372 -19.65 7.30 37.74
CA LEU A 372 -18.59 7.45 38.71
C LEU A 372 -18.45 6.18 39.57
N VAL A 373 -19.56 5.52 39.91
CA VAL A 373 -19.55 4.24 40.63
C VAL A 373 -19.01 3.16 39.74
N ILE A 374 -19.48 3.03 38.48
CA ILE A 374 -18.94 2.08 37.51
C ILE A 374 -17.45 2.33 37.27
N GLN A 375 -17.03 3.57 37.13
CA GLN A 375 -15.63 3.92 36.93
C GLN A 375 -14.80 3.67 38.20
N ALA A 376 -15.33 3.95 39.38
CA ALA A 376 -14.69 3.67 40.64
C ALA A 376 -14.65 2.16 40.93
N GLU A 377 -15.71 1.40 40.64
CA GLU A 377 -15.73 -0.06 40.69
C GLU A 377 -14.76 -0.68 39.73
N GLN A 378 -14.70 -0.19 38.49
CA GLN A 378 -13.71 -0.66 37.51
C GLN A 378 -12.28 -0.39 37.95
N ASN A 379 -12.01 0.81 38.50
CA ASN A 379 -10.71 1.17 39.02
C ASN A 379 -10.34 0.33 40.24
N ALA A 380 -11.29 0.11 41.15
CA ALA A 380 -11.09 -0.75 42.33
C ALA A 380 -10.82 -2.20 41.89
N LYS A 381 -11.60 -2.73 40.95
CA LYS A 381 -11.42 -4.08 40.42
C LYS A 381 -10.09 -4.26 39.69
N LEU A 382 -9.67 -3.31 38.86
CA LEU A 382 -8.37 -3.32 38.20
C LEU A 382 -7.21 -3.22 39.21
N ALA A 383 -7.37 -2.40 40.27
CA ALA A 383 -6.36 -2.27 41.31
C ALA A 383 -6.26 -3.56 42.14
N THR A 384 -7.38 -4.21 42.44
CA THR A 384 -7.43 -5.50 43.14
C THR A 384 -6.79 -6.60 42.31
N GLN A 385 -7.14 -6.71 41.02
CA GLN A 385 -6.51 -7.69 40.12
C GLN A 385 -5.00 -7.49 39.99
N ALA A 386 -4.55 -6.24 39.88
CA ALA A 386 -3.13 -5.96 39.83
C ALA A 386 -2.39 -6.28 41.15
N ALA A 387 -3.07 -6.14 42.28
CA ALA A 387 -2.53 -6.53 43.59
C ALA A 387 -2.46 -8.06 43.73
N GLU A 388 -3.49 -8.78 43.31
CA GLU A 388 -3.55 -10.24 43.31
C GLU A 388 -2.45 -10.85 42.40
N GLU A 389 -2.34 -10.35 41.15
CA GLU A 389 -1.29 -10.79 40.23
C GLU A 389 0.13 -10.52 40.77
N ALA A 390 0.32 -9.40 41.47
CA ALA A 390 1.62 -9.08 42.08
C ALA A 390 1.92 -9.99 43.26
N ASP A 391 0.90 -10.34 44.05
CA ASP A 391 1.05 -11.26 45.19
C ASP A 391 1.32 -12.70 44.70
N GLU A 392 0.62 -13.16 43.66
CA GLU A 392 0.88 -14.48 43.04
C GLU A 392 2.31 -14.58 42.49
N ARG A 393 2.81 -13.51 41.85
CA ARG A 393 4.20 -13.45 41.35
C ARG A 393 5.21 -13.47 42.52
N ALA A 394 4.92 -12.76 43.61
CA ALA A 394 5.76 -12.75 44.77
C ALA A 394 5.81 -14.15 45.43
N GLN A 395 4.68 -14.84 45.52
CA GLN A 395 4.56 -16.20 46.04
C GLN A 395 5.30 -17.21 45.13
N ALA A 396 5.22 -17.07 43.83
CA ALA A 396 5.92 -17.95 42.88
C ALA A 396 7.46 -17.86 43.05
N VAL A 397 7.99 -16.62 43.19
CA VAL A 397 9.43 -16.42 43.40
C VAL A 397 9.86 -16.85 44.80
N ALA A 398 8.99 -16.73 45.81
CA ALA A 398 9.25 -17.24 47.13
C ALA A 398 9.34 -18.80 47.16
N ALA A 399 8.50 -19.47 46.36
CA ALA A 399 8.59 -20.91 46.18
C ALA A 399 9.90 -21.35 45.50
N GLU A 400 10.34 -20.59 44.49
CA GLU A 400 11.64 -20.83 43.82
C GLU A 400 12.83 -20.61 44.78
N GLU A 401 12.75 -19.55 45.63
CA GLU A 401 13.75 -19.32 46.70
C GLU A 401 13.84 -20.50 47.66
N GLU A 402 12.68 -21.09 48.05
CA GLU A 402 12.62 -22.23 48.94
C GLU A 402 13.21 -23.50 48.29
N GLU A 403 12.94 -23.72 46.99
CA GLU A 403 13.55 -24.82 46.21
C GLU A 403 15.08 -24.66 46.13
N LEU A 404 15.56 -23.44 45.87
CA LEU A 404 17.00 -23.13 45.87
C LEU A 404 17.63 -23.34 47.24
N GLN A 405 16.92 -23.01 48.32
CA GLN A 405 17.37 -23.30 49.69
C GLN A 405 17.54 -24.81 49.95
N GLN A 406 16.57 -25.61 49.48
CA GLN A 406 16.66 -27.05 49.63
C GLN A 406 17.76 -27.68 48.77
N ALA A 407 17.94 -27.17 47.54
CA ALA A 407 19.03 -27.57 46.65
C ALA A 407 20.41 -27.22 47.26
N LEU A 408 20.53 -26.04 47.86
CA LEU A 408 21.73 -25.59 48.52
C LEU A 408 22.11 -26.48 49.72
N LEU A 409 21.15 -26.85 50.57
CA LEU A 409 21.37 -27.72 51.67
C LEU A 409 21.88 -29.09 51.20
N LYS A 410 21.25 -29.67 50.16
CA LYS A 410 21.71 -30.94 49.58
C LYS A 410 23.10 -30.85 48.95
N ALA A 411 23.43 -29.75 48.31
CA ALA A 411 24.75 -29.53 47.72
C ALA A 411 25.84 -29.35 48.80
N GLN A 412 25.51 -28.71 49.94
CA GLN A 412 26.41 -28.54 51.07
C GLN A 412 26.71 -29.90 51.74
N ASP A 413 25.65 -30.70 52.02
CA ASP A 413 25.82 -32.04 52.62
C ASP A 413 26.64 -32.94 51.68
N ALA A 414 26.44 -32.86 50.37
CA ALA A 414 27.23 -33.62 49.41
C ALA A 414 28.69 -33.20 49.38
N ALA A 415 28.98 -31.89 49.44
CA ALA A 415 30.34 -31.38 49.46
C ALA A 415 31.09 -31.74 50.74
N ASP A 416 30.40 -31.83 51.87
CA ASP A 416 31.00 -32.20 53.16
C ASP A 416 31.35 -33.71 53.27
N THR A 417 30.61 -34.55 52.52
CA THR A 417 30.80 -36.02 52.53
C THR A 417 31.82 -36.50 51.47
N MET A 418 32.32 -35.64 50.55
CA MET A 418 33.27 -36.03 49.53
C MET A 418 34.72 -36.10 50.05
N GLU A 419 35.35 -37.25 49.81
CA GLU A 419 36.76 -37.47 50.17
C GLU A 419 37.76 -37.17 49.05
N ASN A 420 37.29 -37.15 47.76
CA ASN A 420 38.12 -36.84 46.58
C ASN A 420 38.31 -35.35 46.40
N PRO A 421 39.59 -34.81 46.38
CA PRO A 421 39.83 -33.38 46.30
C PRO A 421 39.29 -32.70 45.06
N GLU A 422 39.33 -33.33 43.89
CA GLU A 422 38.85 -32.74 42.63
C GLU A 422 37.31 -32.69 42.57
N GLU A 423 36.65 -33.75 43.07
CA GLU A 423 35.17 -33.77 43.16
C GLU A 423 34.66 -32.80 44.25
N LYS A 424 35.40 -32.60 45.31
CA LYS A 424 35.10 -31.64 46.37
C LYS A 424 35.21 -30.21 45.89
N GLU A 425 36.19 -29.87 45.04
CA GLU A 425 36.34 -28.56 44.47
C GLU A 425 35.19 -28.23 43.51
N GLN A 426 34.73 -29.21 42.71
CA GLN A 426 33.53 -29.06 41.86
C GLN A 426 32.25 -28.89 42.68
N ALA A 427 32.07 -29.66 43.75
CA ALA A 427 30.92 -29.52 44.61
C ALA A 427 30.89 -28.17 45.35
N VAL A 428 32.02 -27.66 45.81
CA VAL A 428 32.12 -26.32 46.40
C VAL A 428 31.81 -25.22 45.38
N ALA A 429 32.24 -25.39 44.14
CA ALA A 429 31.88 -24.44 43.06
C ALA A 429 30.36 -24.42 42.82
N GLU A 430 29.70 -25.57 42.87
CA GLU A 430 28.25 -25.67 42.73
C GLU A 430 27.49 -25.03 43.93
N VAL A 431 28.00 -25.22 45.15
CA VAL A 431 27.45 -24.54 46.35
C VAL A 431 27.58 -23.01 46.22
N VAL A 432 28.70 -22.51 45.72
CA VAL A 432 28.88 -21.06 45.49
C VAL A 432 27.94 -20.54 44.43
N ARG A 433 27.67 -21.30 43.35
CA ARG A 433 26.68 -20.98 42.33
C ARG A 433 25.30 -20.87 42.93
N LEU A 434 24.83 -21.88 43.62
CA LEU A 434 23.51 -21.93 44.27
C LEU A 434 23.34 -20.84 45.32
N LEU A 435 24.37 -20.50 46.08
CA LEU A 435 24.36 -19.35 47.01
C LEU A 435 24.11 -18.01 46.29
N ARG A 436 24.72 -17.84 45.13
CA ARG A 436 24.54 -16.63 44.35
C ARG A 436 23.13 -16.55 43.75
N GLU A 437 22.64 -17.64 43.14
CA GLU A 437 21.30 -17.75 42.61
C GLU A 437 20.25 -17.51 43.70
N LYS A 438 20.44 -18.11 44.90
CA LYS A 438 19.55 -17.83 46.03
C LYS A 438 19.57 -16.38 46.46
N ALA A 439 20.74 -15.74 46.54
CA ALA A 439 20.84 -14.34 46.95
C ALA A 439 20.12 -13.40 45.93
N GLU A 440 20.19 -13.71 44.63
CA GLU A 440 19.48 -13.00 43.57
C GLU A 440 17.95 -13.22 43.70
N ALA A 441 17.50 -14.45 43.94
CA ALA A 441 16.08 -14.77 44.14
C ALA A 441 15.52 -14.09 45.40
N THR A 442 16.25 -14.10 46.53
CA THR A 442 15.86 -13.40 47.78
C THR A 442 15.67 -11.90 47.53
N GLN A 443 16.59 -11.28 46.79
CA GLN A 443 16.50 -9.85 46.47
C GLN A 443 15.30 -9.53 45.55
N GLU A 444 15.01 -10.42 44.63
CA GLU A 444 13.86 -10.26 43.71
C GLU A 444 12.55 -10.50 44.47
N CYS A 445 12.47 -11.48 45.32
CA CYS A 445 11.35 -11.76 46.21
C CYS A 445 11.01 -10.57 47.10
N GLU A 446 12.02 -9.97 47.81
CA GLU A 446 11.78 -8.77 48.60
C GLU A 446 11.25 -7.59 47.78
N LYS A 447 11.75 -7.41 46.56
CA LYS A 447 11.31 -6.34 45.65
C LYS A 447 9.86 -6.54 45.24
N LEU A 448 9.46 -7.78 44.90
CA LEU A 448 8.09 -8.12 44.50
C LEU A 448 7.12 -7.98 45.65
N TYR A 449 7.46 -8.43 46.88
CA TYR A 449 6.61 -8.20 48.07
C TYR A 449 6.40 -6.73 48.38
N ARG A 450 7.44 -5.89 48.25
CA ARG A 450 7.30 -4.44 48.40
C ARG A 450 6.39 -3.85 47.32
N GLN A 451 6.43 -4.37 46.12
CA GLN A 451 5.56 -3.94 45.00
C GLN A 451 4.12 -4.40 45.25
N ALA A 452 3.87 -5.62 45.62
CA ALA A 452 2.56 -6.17 45.99
C ALA A 452 1.92 -5.38 47.14
N ALA A 453 2.67 -5.09 48.20
CA ALA A 453 2.19 -4.29 49.33
C ALA A 453 1.85 -2.85 48.95
N LYS A 454 2.56 -2.29 47.98
CA LYS A 454 2.25 -0.95 47.44
C LYS A 454 0.96 -0.95 46.60
N LEU A 455 0.79 -1.99 45.76
CA LEU A 455 -0.43 -2.15 44.94
C LEU A 455 -1.64 -2.48 45.83
N GLY A 456 -1.49 -3.28 46.87
CA GLY A 456 -2.55 -3.55 47.87
C GLY A 456 -3.06 -2.25 48.54
N LYS A 457 -2.17 -1.36 48.95
CA LYS A 457 -2.56 -0.06 49.47
C LYS A 457 -3.28 0.83 48.46
N THR A 458 -2.92 0.70 47.20
CA THR A 458 -3.60 1.43 46.11
C THR A 458 -5.02 0.87 45.89
N ALA A 459 -5.20 -0.44 45.96
CA ALA A 459 -6.50 -1.09 45.89
C ALA A 459 -7.41 -0.70 47.06
N GLU A 460 -6.89 -0.76 48.27
CA GLU A 460 -7.64 -0.28 49.49
C GLU A 460 -8.07 1.17 49.34
N LYS A 461 -7.20 2.04 48.81
CA LYS A 461 -7.53 3.44 48.59
C LYS A 461 -8.60 3.64 47.52
N ALA A 462 -8.53 2.90 46.43
CA ALA A 462 -9.53 2.93 45.35
C ALA A 462 -10.91 2.46 45.87
N GLU A 463 -10.93 1.46 46.74
CA GLU A 463 -12.15 0.95 47.34
C GLU A 463 -12.76 1.96 48.38
N GLN A 464 -11.93 2.65 49.13
CA GLN A 464 -12.37 3.75 50.01
C GLN A 464 -12.91 4.94 49.22
N GLU A 465 -12.29 5.30 48.11
CA GLU A 465 -12.80 6.32 47.18
C GLU A 465 -14.16 5.93 46.60
N ASN A 466 -14.35 4.66 46.21
CA ASN A 466 -15.62 4.14 45.75
C ASN A 466 -16.72 4.27 46.82
N GLN A 467 -16.45 3.84 48.03
CA GLN A 467 -17.39 3.96 49.14
C GLN A 467 -17.68 5.42 49.53
N ALA A 468 -16.75 6.33 49.37
CA ALA A 468 -16.94 7.77 49.62
C ALA A 468 -17.85 8.39 48.55
N ILE A 469 -17.68 8.00 47.30
CA ILE A 469 -18.54 8.42 46.17
C ILE A 469 -20.00 7.96 46.39
N GLU A 470 -20.20 6.72 46.82
CA GLU A 470 -21.54 6.21 47.14
C GLU A 470 -22.23 7.00 48.24
N LYS A 471 -21.54 7.42 49.27
CA LYS A 471 -22.09 8.21 50.39
C LYS A 471 -22.41 9.63 50.01
N GLU A 472 -21.66 10.24 49.09
CA GLU A 472 -21.86 11.63 48.67
C GLU A 472 -23.17 11.84 47.89
N PHE A 473 -23.67 10.78 47.25
CA PHE A 473 -24.79 10.84 46.34
C PHE A 473 -26.17 10.47 46.95
N GLN A 474 -26.29 10.11 48.19
CA GLN A 474 -27.51 9.62 48.81
C GLN A 474 -28.61 10.67 49.07
N ASN A 475 -28.45 11.98 48.79
CA ASN A 475 -29.36 13.03 49.32
C ASN A 475 -29.76 14.15 48.34
N GLN A 476 -30.07 13.90 47.06
CA GLN A 476 -30.55 15.00 46.19
C GLN A 476 -31.74 14.63 45.30
N GLU A 477 -32.84 15.44 45.36
CA GLU A 477 -34.05 15.31 44.54
C GLU A 477 -33.90 15.98 43.17
N GLN A 478 -34.41 15.29 42.12
CA GLN A 478 -34.42 15.75 40.72
C GLN A 478 -35.73 16.48 40.40
N LYS A 479 -35.64 17.54 39.59
CA LYS A 479 -36.83 18.35 39.24
C LYS A 479 -37.30 18.20 37.80
N ILE A 480 -36.47 17.65 36.89
CA ILE A 480 -36.85 17.32 35.52
C ILE A 480 -36.72 15.80 35.33
N ASP A 481 -37.81 15.15 34.87
CA ASP A 481 -37.78 13.77 34.47
C ASP A 481 -37.42 13.73 32.95
N PHE A 482 -36.21 13.23 32.66
CA PHE A 482 -35.75 13.08 31.28
C PHE A 482 -36.35 11.88 30.56
N ASN A 483 -37.24 11.14 31.19
CA ASN A 483 -38.06 10.13 30.54
C ASN A 483 -39.37 10.71 29.97
N ASP A 484 -39.73 11.92 30.39
CA ASP A 484 -40.92 12.62 29.94
C ASP A 484 -40.66 13.49 28.70
N ASP A 485 -41.69 13.66 27.86
CA ASP A 485 -41.70 14.55 26.71
C ASP A 485 -41.69 16.03 27.16
N PRO A 486 -40.88 16.95 26.61
CA PRO A 486 -39.98 16.78 25.45
C PRO A 486 -38.55 16.37 25.83
N TRP A 487 -38.24 16.13 27.09
CA TRP A 487 -36.89 15.97 27.61
C TRP A 487 -36.21 14.70 27.13
N CYS A 488 -36.97 13.59 26.95
CA CYS A 488 -36.45 12.32 26.44
C CYS A 488 -35.85 12.48 25.04
N ASP A 489 -36.39 13.39 24.25
CA ASP A 489 -35.89 13.71 22.90
C ASP A 489 -34.47 14.19 22.84
N LEU A 490 -33.99 14.87 23.91
CA LEU A 490 -32.62 15.37 24.02
C LEU A 490 -31.60 14.26 24.13
N LEU A 491 -32.02 13.08 24.57
CA LEU A 491 -31.15 11.93 24.75
C LEU A 491 -31.12 11.02 23.52
N VAL A 492 -32.05 11.23 22.55
CA VAL A 492 -32.10 10.48 21.31
C VAL A 492 -31.04 11.01 20.35
N HIS A 493 -30.26 10.11 19.74
CA HIS A 493 -29.25 10.51 18.76
C HIS A 493 -29.86 11.22 17.55
N PRO A 494 -29.52 12.48 17.22
CA PRO A 494 -30.21 13.29 16.22
C PRO A 494 -30.30 12.62 14.86
N LYS A 495 -29.19 11.99 14.42
CA LYS A 495 -29.12 11.32 13.12
C LYS A 495 -29.92 10.02 13.07
N VAL A 496 -29.99 9.29 14.18
CA VAL A 496 -30.83 8.08 14.27
C VAL A 496 -32.29 8.48 14.21
N ARG A 497 -32.67 9.51 14.95
CA ARG A 497 -34.05 10.06 14.94
C ARG A 497 -34.42 10.55 13.54
N GLU A 498 -33.58 11.36 12.89
CA GLU A 498 -33.82 11.84 11.52
C GLU A 498 -34.05 10.68 10.56
N CYS A 499 -33.22 9.63 10.63
CA CYS A 499 -33.37 8.46 9.79
C CYS A 499 -34.69 7.72 10.07
N ALA A 500 -35.06 7.57 11.34
CA ALA A 500 -36.31 6.88 11.73
C ALA A 500 -37.56 7.65 11.33
N THR A 501 -37.63 8.93 11.67
CA THR A 501 -38.82 9.76 11.35
C THR A 501 -39.02 9.90 9.85
N SER A 502 -37.92 10.11 9.08
CA SER A 502 -38.01 10.16 7.63
C SER A 502 -38.53 8.86 6.98
N MET A 503 -38.42 7.74 7.68
CA MET A 503 -38.98 6.45 7.22
C MET A 503 -40.41 6.26 7.71
N LEU A 504 -40.74 6.66 8.94
CA LEU A 504 -42.07 6.59 9.51
C LEU A 504 -43.11 7.45 8.74
N ASP A 505 -42.65 8.57 8.17
CA ASP A 505 -43.48 9.46 7.34
C ASP A 505 -43.85 8.87 5.97
N LYS A 506 -43.26 7.72 5.59
CA LYS A 506 -43.48 7.08 4.29
C LYS A 506 -44.70 6.17 4.29
N ALA A 507 -45.25 5.94 3.11
CA ALA A 507 -46.28 4.92 2.92
C ALA A 507 -45.78 3.53 3.28
N LYS A 508 -46.62 2.65 3.83
CA LYS A 508 -46.23 1.29 4.27
C LYS A 508 -45.55 0.47 3.16
N ASP A 509 -46.03 0.56 1.94
CA ASP A 509 -45.45 -0.16 0.80
C ASP A 509 -44.05 0.36 0.45
N GLU A 510 -43.88 1.67 0.52
CA GLU A 510 -42.56 2.31 0.32
C GLU A 510 -41.57 1.90 1.42
N MET A 511 -42.01 1.97 2.68
CA MET A 511 -41.20 1.55 3.83
C MET A 511 -40.79 0.07 3.71
N SER A 512 -41.70 -0.82 3.32
CA SER A 512 -41.42 -2.23 3.08
C SER A 512 -40.40 -2.43 1.93
N GLY A 513 -40.49 -1.63 0.85
CA GLY A 513 -39.53 -1.66 -0.25
C GLY A 513 -38.13 -1.22 0.17
N VAL A 514 -38.02 -0.17 0.99
CA VAL A 514 -36.73 0.29 1.56
C VAL A 514 -36.13 -0.75 2.50
N GLN A 515 -36.96 -1.35 3.38
CA GLN A 515 -36.56 -2.46 4.25
C GLN A 515 -36.00 -3.64 3.43
N SER A 516 -36.75 -4.07 2.41
CA SER A 516 -36.31 -5.18 1.54
C SER A 516 -34.98 -4.89 0.86
N THR A 517 -34.78 -3.65 0.42
CA THR A 517 -33.49 -3.21 -0.18
C THR A 517 -32.35 -3.30 0.83
N ALA A 518 -32.54 -2.77 2.04
CA ALA A 518 -31.53 -2.82 3.09
C ALA A 518 -31.25 -4.26 3.54
N ALA A 519 -32.30 -5.09 3.74
CA ALA A 519 -32.14 -6.48 4.13
C ALA A 519 -31.39 -7.31 3.07
N THR A 520 -31.71 -7.09 1.79
CA THR A 520 -31.03 -7.79 0.68
C THR A 520 -29.52 -7.57 0.68
N CYS A 521 -29.09 -6.37 1.01
CA CYS A 521 -27.65 -6.05 1.09
C CYS A 521 -26.94 -6.74 2.25
N LEU A 522 -27.67 -7.14 3.27
CA LEU A 522 -27.16 -7.83 4.45
C LEU A 522 -27.32 -9.36 4.40
N ASN A 523 -27.93 -9.93 3.36
CA ASN A 523 -28.21 -11.36 3.25
C ASN A 523 -26.97 -12.26 3.42
N LEU A 524 -25.79 -11.79 3.00
CA LEU A 524 -24.52 -12.50 3.20
C LEU A 524 -24.28 -12.84 4.68
N TYR A 525 -24.70 -11.96 5.60
CA TYR A 525 -24.45 -12.10 7.04
C TYR A 525 -25.50 -12.99 7.76
N GLN A 526 -26.43 -13.61 7.00
CA GLN A 526 -27.31 -14.68 7.50
C GLN A 526 -26.58 -16.03 7.54
N ASP A 527 -25.54 -16.22 6.72
CA ASP A 527 -24.74 -17.44 6.75
C ASP A 527 -24.06 -17.58 8.12
N PRO A 528 -24.27 -18.69 8.85
CA PRO A 528 -23.71 -18.85 10.20
C PRO A 528 -22.18 -18.79 10.27
N ILE A 529 -21.48 -19.19 9.20
CA ILE A 529 -20.03 -19.16 9.14
C ILE A 529 -19.55 -17.73 8.93
N VAL A 530 -20.18 -17.01 8.01
CA VAL A 530 -19.89 -15.59 7.79
C VAL A 530 -20.21 -14.78 9.05
N GLN A 531 -21.35 -15.03 9.69
CA GLN A 531 -21.73 -14.40 10.96
C GLN A 531 -20.67 -14.60 12.03
N LYS A 532 -20.19 -15.83 12.23
CA LYS A 532 -19.12 -16.16 13.19
C LYS A 532 -17.83 -15.39 12.86
N ASN A 533 -17.43 -15.39 11.59
CA ASN A 533 -16.18 -14.78 11.14
C ASN A 533 -16.24 -13.24 10.98
N THR A 534 -17.45 -12.66 11.14
CA THR A 534 -17.66 -11.20 11.14
C THR A 534 -18.23 -10.67 12.46
N SER A 535 -18.23 -11.47 13.52
CA SER A 535 -18.83 -11.10 14.84
C SER A 535 -17.92 -10.16 15.65
N VAL A 536 -16.61 -10.36 15.62
CA VAL A 536 -15.60 -9.58 16.32
C VAL A 536 -14.44 -9.31 15.39
N SER A 537 -13.52 -8.44 15.78
CA SER A 537 -12.28 -8.20 15.03
C SER A 537 -11.07 -8.74 15.77
N ASP A 538 -10.38 -9.70 15.17
CA ASP A 538 -9.09 -10.21 15.63
C ASP A 538 -7.91 -9.38 15.05
N PHE A 539 -8.19 -8.44 14.17
CA PHE A 539 -7.24 -7.49 13.57
C PHE A 539 -7.93 -6.20 13.16
N ARG A 540 -7.15 -5.13 12.99
CA ARG A 540 -7.58 -3.88 12.36
C ARG A 540 -6.90 -3.69 11.01
N LEU A 541 -7.54 -2.95 10.11
CA LEU A 541 -6.94 -2.62 8.81
C LEU A 541 -5.65 -1.79 8.94
N LYS A 542 -5.52 -0.99 10.00
CA LYS A 542 -4.30 -0.24 10.33
C LYS A 542 -3.11 -1.12 10.70
N ASP A 543 -3.32 -2.31 11.19
CA ASP A 543 -2.25 -3.25 11.57
C ASP A 543 -1.33 -3.59 10.38
N LEU A 544 -1.84 -3.47 9.14
CA LEU A 544 -1.07 -3.68 7.91
C LEU A 544 0.13 -2.72 7.75
N LEU A 545 0.08 -1.56 8.40
CA LEU A 545 1.17 -0.59 8.42
C LEU A 545 1.81 -0.45 9.81
N ASP A 546 1.61 -1.43 10.70
CA ASP A 546 2.24 -1.46 12.03
C ASP A 546 3.76 -1.31 11.90
N PRO A 547 4.36 -0.26 12.48
CA PRO A 547 5.79 0.01 12.35
C PRO A 547 6.68 -0.95 13.13
N GLU A 548 6.17 -1.59 14.18
CA GLU A 548 6.97 -2.46 15.05
C GLU A 548 7.13 -3.87 14.48
N GLN A 549 6.06 -4.43 13.89
CA GLN A 549 6.06 -5.79 13.37
C GLN A 549 5.34 -5.87 12.02
N PRO A 550 6.04 -6.32 10.93
CA PRO A 550 5.40 -6.47 9.63
C PRO A 550 4.26 -7.49 9.66
N VAL A 551 3.19 -7.19 8.96
CA VAL A 551 2.02 -8.06 8.82
C VAL A 551 1.99 -8.74 7.46
N SER A 552 1.70 -10.03 7.44
CA SER A 552 1.41 -10.82 6.24
C SER A 552 -0.06 -11.19 6.26
N PHE A 553 -0.86 -10.47 5.51
CA PHE A 553 -2.30 -10.70 5.43
C PHE A 553 -2.65 -11.52 4.19
N PHE A 554 -3.34 -12.63 4.38
CA PHE A 554 -3.81 -13.50 3.31
C PHE A 554 -5.32 -13.54 3.30
N LEU A 555 -5.91 -12.98 2.25
CA LEU A 555 -7.35 -13.05 1.99
C LEU A 555 -7.62 -14.32 1.18
N VAL A 556 -8.11 -15.34 1.85
CA VAL A 556 -8.33 -16.65 1.24
C VAL A 556 -9.80 -16.82 0.87
N ILE A 557 -10.09 -16.84 -0.44
CA ILE A 557 -11.46 -16.95 -0.96
C ILE A 557 -11.45 -17.93 -2.12
N PRO A 558 -12.09 -19.10 -1.95
CA PRO A 558 -12.26 -20.07 -3.04
C PRO A 558 -12.99 -19.45 -4.24
N PRO A 559 -12.66 -19.85 -5.49
CA PRO A 559 -13.26 -19.28 -6.69
C PRO A 559 -14.78 -19.41 -6.74
N ASN A 560 -15.33 -20.51 -6.19
CA ASN A 560 -16.75 -20.75 -6.18
C ASN A 560 -17.52 -19.80 -5.26
N ASP A 561 -16.87 -19.30 -4.22
CA ASP A 561 -17.46 -18.47 -3.18
C ASP A 561 -17.24 -16.97 -3.42
N LEU A 562 -16.42 -16.65 -4.42
CA LEU A 562 -16.01 -15.27 -4.69
C LEU A 562 -17.22 -14.37 -5.01
N ALA A 563 -18.18 -14.86 -5.80
CA ALA A 563 -19.37 -14.09 -6.14
C ALA A 563 -20.21 -13.76 -4.90
N THR A 564 -20.35 -14.71 -3.98
CA THR A 564 -21.09 -14.55 -2.71
C THR A 564 -20.36 -13.59 -1.77
N LEU A 565 -19.02 -13.71 -1.67
CA LEU A 565 -18.23 -12.91 -0.75
C LEU A 565 -17.78 -11.55 -1.33
N THR A 566 -18.08 -11.27 -2.59
CA THR A 566 -17.71 -9.99 -3.24
C THR A 566 -18.10 -8.76 -2.40
N PRO A 567 -19.30 -8.66 -1.79
CA PRO A 567 -19.66 -7.50 -0.95
C PRO A 567 -18.71 -7.30 0.23
N LEU A 568 -18.37 -8.38 0.94
CA LEU A 568 -17.47 -8.33 2.10
C LEU A 568 -16.03 -7.98 1.69
N VAL A 569 -15.56 -8.57 0.58
CA VAL A 569 -14.22 -8.27 0.04
C VAL A 569 -14.09 -6.82 -0.37
N ARG A 570 -15.10 -6.30 -1.07
CA ARG A 570 -15.13 -4.89 -1.48
C ARG A 570 -15.16 -3.96 -0.27
N LEU A 571 -15.97 -4.30 0.74
CA LEU A 571 -16.03 -3.55 2.00
C LEU A 571 -14.64 -3.51 2.66
N LEU A 572 -13.97 -4.65 2.79
CA LEU A 572 -12.63 -4.74 3.36
C LEU A 572 -11.62 -3.92 2.57
N VAL A 573 -11.57 -4.08 1.25
CA VAL A 573 -10.60 -3.39 0.38
C VAL A 573 -10.82 -1.88 0.37
N ILE A 574 -12.08 -1.43 0.24
CA ILE A 574 -12.38 0.02 0.21
C ILE A 574 -12.09 0.67 1.56
N LEU A 575 -12.50 0.05 2.67
CA LEU A 575 -12.20 0.55 4.01
C LEU A 575 -10.69 0.58 4.26
N MET A 576 -9.96 -0.44 3.79
CA MET A 576 -8.51 -0.48 3.89
C MET A 576 -7.88 0.74 3.21
N PHE A 577 -8.23 1.07 1.98
CA PHE A 577 -7.71 2.27 1.31
C PHE A 577 -8.11 3.55 2.03
N LYS A 578 -9.37 3.69 2.46
CA LYS A 578 -9.83 4.87 3.20
C LYS A 578 -9.13 5.06 4.55
N LYS A 579 -8.72 3.97 5.21
CA LYS A 579 -8.00 4.04 6.50
C LYS A 579 -6.49 4.24 6.32
N LEU A 580 -5.89 3.67 5.27
CA LEU A 580 -4.45 3.69 5.06
C LEU A 580 -3.96 4.91 4.26
N ILE A 581 -4.79 5.50 3.37
CA ILE A 581 -4.46 6.70 2.56
C ILE A 581 -4.84 7.99 3.32
N ARG A 582 -4.58 8.09 4.60
CA ARG A 582 -5.06 9.24 5.37
C ARG A 582 -3.95 10.17 5.83
N ASP A 583 -2.84 9.62 6.25
CA ASP A 583 -1.70 10.38 6.74
C ASP A 583 -0.51 10.16 5.83
N MET A 584 -0.10 11.20 5.12
CA MET A 584 1.18 11.18 4.40
C MET A 584 2.28 10.91 5.41
N LYS A 585 2.92 9.81 5.21
CA LYS A 585 3.93 9.37 6.11
C LYS A 585 5.25 9.93 5.61
N ASP A 586 5.85 10.83 6.38
CA ASP A 586 7.19 11.34 6.12
C ASP A 586 8.21 10.19 6.26
N GLU A 587 8.69 9.66 5.14
CA GLU A 587 9.80 8.70 5.11
C GLU A 587 11.09 9.29 5.69
N HIS A 588 11.13 10.60 5.90
CA HIS A 588 12.31 11.35 6.33
C HIS A 588 12.37 11.65 7.83
N VAL A 589 11.35 11.30 8.61
CA VAL A 589 11.42 11.46 10.07
C VAL A 589 12.40 10.43 10.63
N LYS A 590 13.59 10.89 11.04
CA LYS A 590 14.60 10.07 11.71
C LYS A 590 13.97 9.34 12.91
N GLY A 591 13.92 8.02 12.84
CA GLY A 591 13.44 7.15 13.92
C GLY A 591 12.14 6.40 13.63
N CYS A 592 11.34 6.77 12.64
CA CYS A 592 10.17 5.99 12.22
C CYS A 592 10.59 4.88 11.25
N LYS A 593 10.77 3.68 11.77
CA LYS A 593 10.86 2.47 10.94
C LYS A 593 9.48 2.15 10.41
N ARG A 594 9.20 2.64 9.21
CA ARG A 594 7.88 2.47 8.64
C ARG A 594 7.80 1.21 7.80
N GLN A 595 6.74 0.43 8.01
CA GLN A 595 6.44 -0.70 7.12
C GLN A 595 5.83 -0.16 5.83
N ARG A 596 6.35 -0.63 4.69
CA ARG A 596 5.68 -0.47 3.39
C ARG A 596 4.66 -1.58 3.26
N LEU A 597 3.55 -1.33 2.58
CA LEU A 597 2.55 -2.35 2.27
C LEU A 597 2.63 -2.71 0.79
N LEU A 598 2.91 -3.97 0.50
CA LEU A 598 2.73 -4.53 -0.85
C LEU A 598 1.36 -5.20 -0.94
N MET A 599 0.51 -4.72 -1.83
CA MET A 599 -0.76 -5.36 -2.17
C MET A 599 -0.57 -6.24 -3.40
N MET A 600 -0.55 -7.54 -3.21
CA MET A 600 -0.48 -8.56 -4.26
C MET A 600 -1.90 -9.00 -4.60
N LEU A 601 -2.51 -8.35 -5.59
CA LEU A 601 -3.91 -8.53 -5.97
C LEU A 601 -4.02 -9.55 -7.11
N ASP A 602 -3.99 -10.85 -6.76
CA ASP A 602 -4.20 -11.90 -7.75
C ASP A 602 -5.67 -11.95 -8.19
N GLU A 603 -5.89 -12.15 -9.47
CA GLU A 603 -7.22 -12.19 -10.10
C GLU A 603 -8.04 -10.90 -9.88
N PHE A 604 -7.40 -9.75 -9.77
CA PHE A 604 -8.01 -8.46 -9.43
C PHE A 604 -9.31 -8.13 -10.19
N PRO A 605 -9.43 -8.35 -11.51
CA PRO A 605 -10.67 -8.04 -12.24
C PRO A 605 -11.90 -8.83 -11.77
N GLN A 606 -11.72 -9.95 -11.06
CA GLN A 606 -12.84 -10.77 -10.56
C GLN A 606 -13.60 -10.09 -9.42
N PHE A 607 -12.99 -9.13 -8.70
CA PHE A 607 -13.67 -8.34 -7.67
C PHE A 607 -14.61 -7.25 -8.24
N GLY A 608 -14.73 -7.16 -9.57
CA GLY A 608 -15.50 -6.12 -10.26
C GLY A 608 -14.83 -4.74 -10.20
N LYS A 609 -15.54 -3.72 -10.63
CA LYS A 609 -15.02 -2.34 -10.57
C LYS A 609 -14.96 -1.84 -9.12
N ILE A 610 -13.78 -1.53 -8.64
CA ILE A 610 -13.55 -0.86 -7.35
C ILE A 610 -12.95 0.52 -7.67
N GLU A 611 -13.80 1.52 -7.80
CA GLU A 611 -13.41 2.88 -8.18
C GLU A 611 -12.40 3.49 -7.19
N THR A 612 -12.57 3.18 -5.91
CA THR A 612 -11.60 3.59 -4.87
C THR A 612 -10.19 3.07 -5.15
N VAL A 613 -10.04 1.85 -5.71
CA VAL A 613 -8.73 1.29 -6.07
C VAL A 613 -8.17 1.98 -7.31
N GLU A 614 -9.00 2.26 -8.31
CA GLU A 614 -8.59 2.97 -9.51
C GLU A 614 -8.06 4.38 -9.18
N ASN A 615 -8.77 5.10 -8.30
CA ASN A 615 -8.36 6.41 -7.80
C ASN A 615 -7.12 6.31 -6.89
N ALA A 616 -7.05 5.28 -6.05
CA ALA A 616 -5.92 5.06 -5.15
C ALA A 616 -4.60 4.79 -5.89
N LEU A 617 -4.64 4.15 -7.08
CA LEU A 617 -3.44 3.91 -7.91
C LEU A 617 -2.66 5.19 -8.24
N ALA A 618 -3.33 6.33 -8.32
CA ALA A 618 -2.64 7.60 -8.60
C ALA A 618 -1.89 8.16 -7.38
N VAL A 619 -2.32 7.83 -6.16
CA VAL A 619 -1.86 8.53 -4.94
C VAL A 619 -1.22 7.61 -3.88
N CYS A 620 -1.58 6.34 -3.81
CA CYS A 620 -1.22 5.47 -2.68
C CYS A 620 0.29 5.16 -2.57
N ALA A 621 1.05 5.35 -3.66
CA ALA A 621 2.50 5.21 -3.64
C ALA A 621 3.16 6.17 -2.63
N SER A 622 2.66 7.41 -2.51
CA SER A 622 3.13 8.41 -1.53
C SER A 622 2.79 8.05 -0.08
N TYR A 623 1.86 7.12 0.13
CA TYR A 623 1.50 6.60 1.45
C TYR A 623 2.22 5.30 1.81
N GLY A 624 3.22 4.90 1.04
CA GLY A 624 3.99 3.67 1.26
C GLY A 624 3.26 2.39 0.81
N ILE A 625 2.22 2.50 -0.02
CA ILE A 625 1.45 1.37 -0.53
C ILE A 625 1.85 1.10 -1.99
N LYS A 626 2.42 -0.07 -2.25
CA LYS A 626 2.75 -0.56 -3.60
C LYS A 626 1.75 -1.62 -4.01
N MET A 627 1.17 -1.49 -5.21
CA MET A 627 0.27 -2.51 -5.75
C MET A 627 0.94 -3.33 -6.84
N CYS A 628 0.74 -4.63 -6.79
CA CYS A 628 1.00 -5.56 -7.88
C CYS A 628 -0.35 -6.16 -8.33
N ILE A 629 -0.86 -5.64 -9.44
CA ILE A 629 -2.17 -6.00 -9.98
C ILE A 629 -1.99 -7.11 -11.01
N VAL A 630 -2.68 -8.22 -10.81
CA VAL A 630 -2.61 -9.37 -11.68
C VAL A 630 -3.93 -9.60 -12.42
N ALA A 631 -3.85 -9.71 -13.75
CA ALA A 631 -4.98 -10.02 -14.61
C ALA A 631 -4.60 -11.17 -15.56
N GLN A 632 -5.59 -11.94 -16.00
CA GLN A 632 -5.36 -13.05 -16.95
C GLN A 632 -5.25 -12.57 -18.40
N ASN A 633 -6.12 -11.65 -18.79
CA ASN A 633 -6.15 -11.03 -20.10
C ASN A 633 -6.77 -9.63 -20.05
N ILE A 634 -6.65 -8.91 -21.14
CA ILE A 634 -7.15 -7.52 -21.24
C ILE A 634 -8.67 -7.44 -21.24
N GLN A 635 -9.36 -8.48 -21.72
CA GLN A 635 -10.83 -8.47 -21.78
C GLN A 635 -11.46 -8.52 -20.39
N GLN A 636 -10.88 -9.31 -19.47
CA GLN A 636 -11.33 -9.32 -18.08
C GLN A 636 -11.19 -7.92 -17.44
N LEU A 637 -10.06 -7.25 -17.69
CA LEU A 637 -9.83 -5.90 -17.17
C LEU A 637 -10.83 -4.90 -17.79
N ARG A 638 -11.05 -4.96 -19.12
CA ARG A 638 -12.02 -4.10 -19.81
C ARG A 638 -13.47 -4.35 -19.40
N LYS A 639 -13.82 -5.60 -19.08
CA LYS A 639 -15.15 -5.94 -18.57
C LYS A 639 -15.41 -5.32 -17.19
N ALA A 640 -14.39 -5.30 -16.34
CA ALA A 640 -14.50 -4.75 -14.99
C ALA A 640 -14.39 -3.21 -14.97
N TYR A 641 -13.45 -2.64 -15.73
CA TYR A 641 -13.03 -1.24 -15.64
C TYR A 641 -13.28 -0.39 -16.89
N SER A 642 -14.00 -0.90 -17.88
CA SER A 642 -14.21 -0.29 -19.20
C SER A 642 -12.96 -0.26 -20.10
N ARG A 643 -13.14 0.31 -21.32
CA ARG A 643 -12.08 0.34 -22.33
C ARG A 643 -10.99 1.38 -22.02
N ASP A 644 -11.38 2.46 -21.38
CA ASP A 644 -10.52 3.62 -21.07
C ASP A 644 -9.99 3.60 -19.62
N GLN A 645 -9.79 2.40 -19.07
CA GLN A 645 -9.35 2.22 -17.70
C GLN A 645 -7.92 2.74 -17.48
N ALA A 646 -7.70 3.39 -16.34
CA ALA A 646 -6.41 3.95 -15.95
C ALA A 646 -5.46 2.94 -15.29
N VAL A 647 -5.92 1.71 -15.00
CA VAL A 647 -5.17 0.73 -14.21
C VAL A 647 -3.80 0.39 -14.81
N MET A 648 -3.76 0.09 -16.12
CA MET A 648 -2.48 -0.21 -16.79
C MET A 648 -1.58 1.03 -16.90
N GLY A 649 -2.18 2.20 -17.15
CA GLY A 649 -1.46 3.47 -17.32
C GLY A 649 -0.75 3.93 -16.04
N ASN A 650 -1.35 3.65 -14.88
CA ASN A 650 -0.79 4.00 -13.58
C ASN A 650 0.28 3.00 -13.07
N CYS A 651 0.50 1.89 -13.80
CA CYS A 651 1.53 0.92 -13.45
C CYS A 651 2.82 1.19 -14.23
N HIS A 652 3.86 1.64 -13.53
CA HIS A 652 5.16 1.96 -14.10
C HIS A 652 5.88 0.75 -14.67
N THR A 653 5.76 -0.38 -13.99
CA THR A 653 6.32 -1.67 -14.42
C THR A 653 5.20 -2.60 -14.88
N GLN A 654 5.36 -3.18 -16.06
CA GLN A 654 4.39 -4.07 -16.67
C GLN A 654 5.07 -5.37 -17.08
N VAL A 655 4.48 -6.50 -16.70
CA VAL A 655 5.00 -7.84 -17.02
C VAL A 655 3.97 -8.59 -17.83
N TYR A 656 4.40 -9.17 -18.94
CA TYR A 656 3.54 -9.89 -19.88
C TYR A 656 4.03 -11.31 -20.13
N TYR A 657 3.16 -12.26 -19.85
CA TYR A 657 3.34 -13.66 -20.23
C TYR A 657 2.68 -13.92 -21.59
N ALA A 658 3.08 -15.00 -22.25
CA ALA A 658 2.44 -15.41 -23.50
C ALA A 658 0.92 -15.51 -23.29
N PRO A 659 0.09 -14.73 -23.99
CA PRO A 659 -1.35 -14.88 -23.92
C PRO A 659 -1.77 -16.20 -24.58
N ASN A 660 -2.88 -16.77 -24.10
CA ASN A 660 -3.53 -17.85 -24.82
C ASN A 660 -4.14 -17.27 -26.10
N ASP A 661 -4.21 -18.09 -27.14
CA ASP A 661 -4.90 -17.73 -28.38
C ASP A 661 -6.43 -17.92 -28.19
N ASP A 662 -7.03 -16.96 -27.50
CA ASP A 662 -8.44 -16.94 -27.09
C ASP A 662 -9.29 -15.92 -27.88
N GLY A 663 -8.76 -15.43 -29.01
CA GLY A 663 -9.39 -14.36 -29.79
C GLY A 663 -9.40 -12.99 -29.08
N SER A 664 -8.70 -12.87 -27.93
CA SER A 664 -8.54 -11.60 -27.27
C SER A 664 -7.52 -10.71 -27.98
N ASP A 665 -7.74 -9.40 -27.97
CA ASP A 665 -6.79 -8.42 -28.51
C ASP A 665 -5.47 -8.34 -27.69
N THR A 666 -5.27 -9.23 -26.71
CA THR A 666 -4.15 -9.15 -25.75
C THR A 666 -2.80 -9.18 -26.46
N ALA A 667 -2.59 -10.13 -27.37
CA ALA A 667 -1.34 -10.23 -28.13
C ALA A 667 -1.08 -8.99 -28.99
N LYS A 668 -2.14 -8.43 -29.58
CA LYS A 668 -2.07 -7.21 -30.39
C LYS A 668 -1.69 -6.01 -29.53
N ILE A 669 -2.30 -5.85 -28.36
CA ILE A 669 -1.99 -4.75 -27.45
C ILE A 669 -0.55 -4.83 -26.96
N ILE A 670 -0.06 -6.02 -26.59
CA ILE A 670 1.34 -6.21 -26.18
C ILE A 670 2.28 -5.85 -27.35
N SER A 671 1.98 -6.31 -28.56
CA SER A 671 2.75 -5.98 -29.76
C SER A 671 2.77 -4.46 -30.03
N ASP A 672 1.63 -3.77 -29.86
CA ASP A 672 1.51 -2.31 -30.04
C ASP A 672 2.30 -1.56 -28.97
N LEU A 673 2.29 -2.01 -27.72
CA LEU A 673 3.05 -1.43 -26.61
C LEU A 673 4.57 -1.57 -26.76
N LEU A 674 5.04 -2.63 -27.45
CA LEU A 674 6.46 -2.83 -27.73
C LEU A 674 6.98 -1.92 -28.83
N GLY A 675 6.11 -1.40 -29.69
CA GLY A 675 6.44 -0.45 -30.74
C GLY A 675 7.03 -1.10 -31.99
N ASN A 676 7.58 -0.24 -32.87
CA ASN A 676 8.14 -0.63 -34.15
C ASN A 676 9.67 -0.48 -34.15
N GLU A 677 10.35 -1.40 -34.79
CA GLU A 677 11.76 -1.29 -35.21
C GLU A 677 11.86 -0.96 -36.69
N THR A 678 12.91 -0.30 -37.10
CA THR A 678 13.24 -0.09 -38.51
C THR A 678 14.03 -1.27 -39.04
N ILE A 679 13.51 -1.96 -40.03
CA ILE A 679 14.22 -3.03 -40.73
C ILE A 679 14.50 -2.65 -42.17
N VAL A 680 15.63 -3.12 -42.74
CA VAL A 680 15.97 -2.95 -44.13
C VAL A 680 15.61 -4.21 -44.90
N THR A 681 14.77 -4.10 -45.89
CA THR A 681 14.46 -5.19 -46.85
C THR A 681 15.27 -4.96 -48.10
N GLU A 682 15.97 -6.00 -48.54
CA GLU A 682 16.70 -6.02 -49.81
C GLU A 682 15.87 -6.83 -50.84
N ASN A 683 15.32 -6.11 -51.83
CA ASN A 683 14.68 -6.75 -52.96
C ASN A 683 15.72 -6.92 -54.08
N LYS A 684 16.08 -8.13 -54.40
CA LYS A 684 16.91 -8.46 -55.58
C LYS A 684 16.01 -8.71 -56.75
N SER A 685 16.11 -7.88 -57.77
CA SER A 685 15.51 -8.22 -59.08
C SER A 685 16.53 -8.96 -59.96
N ASP A 686 16.28 -10.22 -60.26
CA ASP A 686 17.03 -10.96 -61.29
C ASP A 686 16.51 -10.52 -62.66
N GLY A 687 17.13 -9.48 -63.21
CA GLY A 687 16.95 -9.11 -64.65
C GLY A 687 17.71 -10.09 -65.51
N GLY A 688 16.98 -10.96 -66.20
CA GLY A 688 17.57 -11.97 -67.07
C GLY A 688 18.59 -11.46 -68.05
N GLY A 689 19.76 -12.11 -68.11
CA GLY A 689 20.72 -12.02 -69.21
C GLY A 689 21.85 -11.02 -69.04
N GLY A 690 22.94 -11.37 -68.34
CA GLY A 690 24.22 -10.65 -68.34
C GLY A 690 24.90 -10.61 -66.97
N ILE A 691 26.25 -10.75 -66.99
CA ILE A 691 27.11 -10.93 -65.82
C ILE A 691 27.09 -9.74 -64.83
N PHE A 692 26.35 -8.63 -65.08
CA PHE A 692 26.30 -7.39 -64.25
C PHE A 692 24.94 -6.70 -64.12
N LYS A 693 23.82 -7.40 -64.23
CA LYS A 693 22.45 -6.78 -64.12
C LYS A 693 21.60 -7.42 -63.04
N GLY A 694 21.93 -7.22 -61.80
CA GLY A 694 21.03 -7.37 -60.69
C GLY A 694 20.94 -6.04 -59.92
N SER A 695 19.80 -5.38 -59.92
CA SER A 695 19.62 -4.20 -59.08
C SER A 695 19.19 -4.65 -57.68
N ILE A 696 19.87 -4.21 -56.63
CA ILE A 696 19.50 -4.41 -55.24
C ILE A 696 18.80 -3.12 -54.78
N SER A 697 17.49 -3.16 -54.67
CA SER A 697 16.74 -2.06 -54.04
C SER A 697 16.68 -2.31 -52.54
N ARG A 698 17.08 -1.30 -51.77
CA ARG A 698 16.96 -1.31 -50.31
C ARG A 698 15.83 -0.36 -49.90
N SER A 699 14.85 -0.90 -49.15
CA SER A 699 13.78 -0.11 -48.57
C SER A 699 13.77 -0.28 -47.05
N GLU A 700 13.59 0.80 -46.33
CA GLU A 700 13.36 0.78 -44.90
C GLU A 700 11.85 0.63 -44.65
N ILE A 701 11.48 -0.32 -43.81
CA ILE A 701 10.09 -0.56 -43.44
C ILE A 701 9.95 -0.67 -41.92
N ALA A 702 8.77 -0.25 -41.42
CA ALA A 702 8.39 -0.48 -40.05
C ALA A 702 8.06 -1.96 -39.83
N ARG A 703 8.64 -2.56 -38.80
CA ARG A 703 8.25 -3.87 -38.31
C ARG A 703 7.98 -3.78 -36.82
N LYS A 704 6.93 -4.44 -36.34
CA LYS A 704 6.72 -4.60 -34.90
C LYS A 704 7.93 -5.27 -34.27
N LEU A 705 8.41 -4.79 -33.11
CA LEU A 705 9.51 -5.42 -32.37
C LEU A 705 9.19 -6.90 -32.09
N MET A 706 7.91 -7.20 -31.84
CA MET A 706 7.35 -8.53 -31.76
C MET A 706 5.92 -8.50 -32.34
N THR A 707 5.64 -9.29 -33.34
CA THR A 707 4.30 -9.34 -33.94
C THR A 707 3.31 -10.03 -32.99
N PRO A 708 1.99 -9.78 -33.10
CA PRO A 708 1.00 -10.46 -32.26
C PRO A 708 1.12 -11.97 -32.23
N ASP A 709 1.44 -12.57 -33.38
CA ASP A 709 1.65 -13.98 -33.57
C ASP A 709 2.93 -14.49 -32.86
N GLU A 710 4.01 -13.69 -32.88
CA GLU A 710 5.23 -13.98 -32.11
C GLU A 710 4.99 -13.86 -30.61
N VAL A 711 4.16 -12.90 -30.16
CA VAL A 711 3.76 -12.75 -28.75
C VAL A 711 2.97 -13.98 -28.28
N SER A 712 2.00 -14.44 -29.05
CA SER A 712 1.20 -15.63 -28.72
C SER A 712 2.04 -16.92 -28.67
N ARG A 713 3.09 -17.00 -29.49
CA ARG A 713 4.01 -18.14 -29.55
C ARG A 713 5.27 -18.00 -28.71
N MET A 714 5.29 -17.02 -27.81
CA MET A 714 6.43 -16.83 -26.90
C MET A 714 6.65 -18.09 -26.04
N PRO A 715 7.90 -18.58 -25.92
CA PRO A 715 8.22 -19.74 -25.09
C PRO A 715 7.69 -19.60 -23.65
N LYS A 716 7.24 -20.72 -23.06
CA LYS A 716 6.68 -20.73 -21.68
C LYS A 716 7.65 -20.24 -20.62
N GLU A 717 8.95 -20.35 -20.87
CA GLU A 717 10.03 -19.91 -19.99
C GLU A 717 10.38 -18.42 -20.16
N LYS A 718 9.75 -17.73 -21.12
CA LYS A 718 10.03 -16.33 -21.43
C LYS A 718 8.88 -15.42 -21.01
N GLU A 719 9.24 -14.20 -20.74
CA GLU A 719 8.32 -13.11 -20.41
C GLU A 719 8.85 -11.77 -20.90
N ILE A 720 7.98 -10.79 -20.97
CA ILE A 720 8.32 -9.43 -21.35
C ILE A 720 8.15 -8.55 -20.12
N VAL A 721 9.22 -7.87 -19.70
CA VAL A 721 9.19 -6.87 -18.62
C VAL A 721 9.40 -5.50 -19.24
N LYS A 722 8.44 -4.61 -19.07
CA LYS A 722 8.47 -3.23 -19.55
C LYS A 722 8.47 -2.28 -18.36
N VAL A 723 9.46 -1.40 -18.29
CA VAL A 723 9.55 -0.32 -17.31
C VAL A 723 9.36 1.00 -18.05
N ALA A 724 8.58 1.91 -17.52
CA ALA A 724 8.36 3.21 -18.16
C ALA A 724 9.69 3.96 -18.31
N GLY A 725 9.90 4.54 -19.48
CA GLY A 725 11.15 5.23 -19.82
C GLY A 725 12.34 4.35 -20.23
N HIS A 726 12.19 3.01 -20.21
CA HIS A 726 13.25 2.04 -20.56
C HIS A 726 12.84 1.11 -21.70
N LEU A 727 13.83 0.52 -22.35
CA LEU A 727 13.62 -0.49 -23.38
C LEU A 727 13.03 -1.76 -22.76
N PRO A 728 12.11 -2.47 -23.46
CA PRO A 728 11.51 -3.70 -22.97
C PRO A 728 12.56 -4.81 -22.83
N ILE A 729 12.44 -5.58 -21.76
CA ILE A 729 13.32 -6.69 -21.41
C ILE A 729 12.66 -8.00 -21.82
N TYR A 730 13.32 -8.81 -22.64
CA TYR A 730 12.91 -10.17 -22.96
C TYR A 730 13.53 -11.13 -21.94
N ALA A 731 12.89 -11.25 -20.77
CA ALA A 731 13.39 -11.92 -19.58
C ALA A 731 13.11 -13.44 -19.56
N ASP A 732 13.79 -14.14 -18.67
CA ASP A 732 13.47 -15.53 -18.33
C ASP A 732 12.54 -15.55 -17.11
N LYS A 733 11.50 -16.41 -17.15
CA LYS A 733 10.61 -16.62 -15.99
C LYS A 733 11.35 -17.33 -14.86
N LEU A 734 11.08 -16.88 -13.65
CA LEU A 734 11.47 -17.61 -12.46
C LEU A 734 10.44 -18.73 -12.20
N PHE A 735 10.92 -19.87 -11.74
CA PHE A 735 10.13 -20.97 -11.19
C PHE A 735 10.71 -21.31 -9.81
N TYR A 736 10.00 -20.93 -8.72
CA TYR A 736 10.53 -21.09 -7.34
C TYR A 736 10.97 -22.52 -7.04
N PHE A 737 10.29 -23.52 -7.60
CA PHE A 737 10.60 -24.94 -7.39
C PHE A 737 11.83 -25.44 -8.17
N LYS A 738 12.38 -24.63 -9.10
CA LYS A 738 13.65 -24.89 -9.78
C LYS A 738 14.84 -24.15 -9.14
N ASP A 739 14.57 -23.20 -8.24
CA ASP A 739 15.59 -22.42 -7.56
C ASP A 739 15.68 -22.87 -6.09
N LYS A 740 16.84 -23.45 -5.73
CA LYS A 740 17.10 -24.00 -4.40
C LYS A 740 16.80 -23.02 -3.27
N ARG A 741 17.10 -21.71 -3.47
CA ARG A 741 16.88 -20.67 -2.46
C ARG A 741 15.42 -20.51 -2.08
N PHE A 742 14.50 -20.62 -3.04
CA PHE A 742 13.06 -20.50 -2.82
C PHE A 742 12.44 -21.83 -2.39
N LEU A 743 12.95 -22.95 -2.96
CA LEU A 743 12.48 -24.27 -2.59
C LEU A 743 12.73 -24.56 -1.11
N GLU A 744 13.91 -24.20 -0.59
CA GLU A 744 14.25 -24.36 0.82
C GLU A 744 13.40 -23.49 1.76
N ARG A 745 12.87 -22.36 1.29
CA ARG A 745 12.03 -21.44 2.07
C ARG A 745 10.54 -21.76 2.00
N SER A 746 10.10 -22.40 0.92
CA SER A 746 8.70 -22.76 0.73
C SER A 746 8.36 -24.07 1.45
N TRP A 747 7.15 -24.13 2.01
CA TRP A 747 6.64 -25.39 2.55
C TRP A 747 6.21 -26.35 1.45
N SER A 748 6.52 -27.63 1.64
CA SER A 748 5.95 -28.75 0.88
C SER A 748 5.98 -30.01 1.77
N PRO A 749 5.24 -31.07 1.42
CA PRO A 749 5.34 -32.34 2.14
C PRO A 749 6.77 -32.89 2.18
N ASP A 750 7.56 -32.67 1.12
CA ASP A 750 8.97 -33.06 1.05
C ASP A 750 9.93 -32.12 1.77
N ASN A 751 9.49 -30.89 2.11
CA ASN A 751 10.21 -29.89 2.87
C ASN A 751 9.32 -29.32 3.98
N PRO A 752 9.12 -30.03 5.09
CA PRO A 752 8.20 -29.63 6.16
C PRO A 752 8.75 -28.56 7.10
N LYS A 753 9.99 -28.09 6.88
CA LYS A 753 10.73 -27.20 7.79
C LYS A 753 9.93 -25.95 8.19
N TYR A 754 9.19 -25.37 7.27
CA TYR A 754 8.42 -24.14 7.49
C TYR A 754 6.93 -24.43 7.31
N LEU A 755 6.38 -25.30 8.16
CA LEU A 755 4.96 -25.58 8.16
C LEU A 755 4.17 -24.28 8.38
N PHE A 756 3.12 -24.09 7.60
CA PHE A 756 2.23 -22.96 7.78
C PHE A 756 1.49 -23.03 9.11
N PRO A 757 1.15 -21.89 9.75
CA PRO A 757 0.42 -21.89 11.01
C PRO A 757 -0.95 -22.56 10.86
N ALA A 758 -1.32 -23.41 11.82
CA ALA A 758 -2.64 -24.04 11.86
C ALA A 758 -3.76 -23.01 12.08
N PHE A 759 -3.45 -21.95 12.83
CA PHE A 759 -4.36 -20.84 13.13
C PHE A 759 -3.76 -19.52 12.69
N SER A 760 -4.61 -18.56 12.33
CA SER A 760 -4.22 -17.18 12.07
C SER A 760 -3.63 -16.55 13.34
N ASP A 761 -2.63 -15.69 13.17
CA ASP A 761 -2.22 -14.78 14.24
C ASP A 761 -3.30 -13.69 14.41
N CYS A 762 -3.32 -13.08 15.59
CA CYS A 762 -4.14 -11.90 15.85
C CYS A 762 -3.29 -10.63 15.71
N GLY A 763 -3.91 -9.60 15.14
CA GLY A 763 -3.44 -8.23 15.21
C GLY A 763 -4.02 -7.52 16.44
N THR A 764 -4.53 -6.32 16.25
CA THR A 764 -5.25 -5.55 17.28
C THR A 764 -6.68 -6.09 17.37
N ARG A 765 -6.99 -6.76 18.49
CA ARG A 765 -8.33 -7.33 18.72
C ARG A 765 -9.28 -6.25 19.19
N ILE A 766 -10.52 -6.28 18.70
CA ILE A 766 -11.64 -5.47 19.17
C ILE A 766 -12.86 -6.39 19.30
N ASP A 767 -13.27 -6.66 20.52
CA ASP A 767 -14.49 -7.42 20.84
C ASP A 767 -15.44 -6.66 21.77
N SER A 768 -15.01 -5.51 22.30
CA SER A 768 -15.77 -4.65 23.21
C SER A 768 -15.61 -3.17 22.85
N PHE A 769 -16.53 -2.34 23.37
CA PHE A 769 -16.46 -0.88 23.21
C PHE A 769 -15.27 -0.29 23.95
N ASP A 770 -14.84 -0.87 25.05
CA ASP A 770 -13.68 -0.39 25.81
C ASP A 770 -12.38 -0.58 25.04
N GLU A 771 -12.21 -1.74 24.38
CA GLU A 771 -11.08 -1.96 23.49
C GLU A 771 -11.13 -1.02 22.29
N MET A 772 -12.33 -0.83 21.72
CA MET A 772 -12.53 0.11 20.62
C MET A 772 -12.12 1.53 21.01
N ARG A 773 -12.57 2.02 22.18
CA ARG A 773 -12.21 3.35 22.73
C ARG A 773 -10.71 3.45 22.99
N ARG A 774 -10.13 2.46 23.68
CA ARG A 774 -8.69 2.42 23.99
C ARG A 774 -7.81 2.48 22.75
N VAL A 775 -8.18 1.76 21.71
CA VAL A 775 -7.40 1.70 20.45
C VAL A 775 -7.56 2.98 19.63
N MET A 776 -8.72 3.65 19.73
CA MET A 776 -8.98 4.90 19.01
C MET A 776 -8.46 6.15 19.74
N GLU A 777 -8.28 6.08 21.04
CA GLU A 777 -7.84 7.23 21.87
C GLU A 777 -6.50 7.85 21.42
N PRO A 778 -5.45 7.09 21.11
CA PRO A 778 -4.20 7.67 20.62
C PRO A 778 -4.37 8.42 19.29
N GLU A 779 -5.22 7.91 18.40
CA GLU A 779 -5.51 8.56 17.12
C GLU A 779 -6.25 9.87 17.29
N LEU A 780 -7.19 9.92 18.23
CA LEU A 780 -7.94 11.12 18.59
C LEU A 780 -7.02 12.18 19.22
N ARG A 781 -6.14 11.78 20.13
CA ARG A 781 -5.16 12.69 20.77
C ARG A 781 -4.19 13.26 19.74
N GLU A 782 -3.66 12.45 18.84
CA GLU A 782 -2.76 12.90 17.78
C GLU A 782 -3.44 13.90 16.84
N GLN A 783 -4.71 13.66 16.49
CA GLN A 783 -5.48 14.55 15.63
C GLN A 783 -5.85 15.86 16.34
N GLN A 784 -6.21 15.80 17.63
CA GLN A 784 -6.47 16.99 18.43
C GLN A 784 -5.21 17.85 18.58
N GLU A 785 -4.06 17.23 18.73
CA GLU A 785 -2.78 17.95 18.81
C GLU A 785 -2.38 18.56 17.46
N LYS A 786 -2.60 17.85 16.34
CA LYS A 786 -2.41 18.41 15.00
C LYS A 786 -3.36 19.59 14.73
N ALA A 787 -4.64 19.46 15.09
CA ALA A 787 -5.62 20.52 14.95
C ALA A 787 -5.26 21.73 15.81
N ARG A 788 -4.79 21.51 17.03
CA ARG A 788 -4.31 22.59 17.92
C ARG A 788 -3.12 23.32 17.32
N LYS A 789 -2.12 22.62 16.81
CA LYS A 789 -0.94 23.21 16.16
C LYS A 789 -1.32 24.04 14.92
N VAL A 790 -2.28 23.55 14.12
CA VAL A 790 -2.80 24.32 12.97
C VAL A 790 -3.54 25.57 13.42
N LEU A 791 -4.30 25.49 14.51
CA LEU A 791 -5.04 26.63 15.06
C LEU A 791 -4.09 27.67 15.67
N GLU A 792 -3.03 27.22 16.35
CA GLU A 792 -1.98 28.07 16.91
C GLU A 792 -1.22 28.78 15.78
N ALA A 793 -0.81 28.05 14.74
CA ALA A 793 -0.15 28.63 13.55
C ALA A 793 -1.04 29.64 12.81
N ARG A 794 -2.36 29.40 12.78
CA ARG A 794 -3.33 30.33 12.17
C ARG A 794 -3.50 31.60 13.00
N LYS A 795 -3.52 31.50 14.33
CA LYS A 795 -3.53 32.65 15.24
C LYS A 795 -2.26 33.48 15.11
N GLU A 796 -1.10 32.84 15.06
CA GLU A 796 0.18 33.53 14.84
C GLU A 796 0.22 34.29 13.51
N LEU A 797 -0.36 33.73 12.43
CA LEU A 797 -0.50 34.38 11.14
C LEU A 797 -1.48 35.57 11.18
N GLU A 798 -2.60 35.43 11.91
CA GLU A 798 -3.58 36.50 12.11
C GLU A 798 -3.02 37.64 12.97
N GLU A 799 -2.26 37.33 14.01
CA GLU A 799 -1.56 38.32 14.84
C GLU A 799 -0.44 39.05 14.08
N HIS A 800 0.30 38.32 13.21
CA HIS A 800 1.31 38.94 12.32
C HIS A 800 0.65 39.83 11.26
N GLY A 801 -0.43 39.39 10.63
CA GLY A 801 -1.20 40.18 9.66
C GLY A 801 -1.86 41.41 10.26
N GLN A 802 -2.30 41.35 11.54
CA GLN A 802 -2.79 42.52 12.26
C GLN A 802 -1.66 43.47 12.66
N SER A 803 -0.48 42.95 12.95
CA SER A 803 0.69 43.80 13.27
C SER A 803 1.26 44.51 12.05
N GLU A 804 1.20 43.92 10.86
CA GLU A 804 1.53 44.59 9.60
C GLU A 804 0.50 45.67 9.22
N ASN A 805 -0.79 45.38 9.34
CA ASN A 805 -1.86 46.38 9.15
C ASN A 805 -1.81 47.55 10.15
N LEU A 806 -1.34 47.33 11.38
CA LEU A 806 -1.11 48.39 12.36
C LEU A 806 0.15 49.20 12.04
N ARG A 807 1.21 48.57 11.53
CA ARG A 807 2.42 49.26 11.05
C ARG A 807 2.15 50.12 9.82
N ASP A 808 1.39 49.62 8.86
CA ASP A 808 0.97 50.36 7.67
C ASP A 808 0.04 51.51 8.01
N LYS A 809 -0.86 51.38 8.97
CA LYS A 809 -1.68 52.49 9.52
C LYS A 809 -0.85 53.50 10.32
N GLN A 810 0.17 53.12 11.04
CA GLN A 810 1.08 54.02 11.74
C GLN A 810 2.01 54.77 10.76
N GLN A 811 2.44 54.16 9.67
CA GLN A 811 3.21 54.81 8.63
C GLN A 811 2.34 55.79 7.79
N SER A 812 1.07 55.46 7.57
CA SER A 812 0.14 56.38 6.86
C SER A 812 -0.29 57.56 7.78
N VAL A 813 -0.25 57.45 9.09
CA VAL A 813 -0.51 58.55 10.05
C VAL A 813 0.73 59.44 10.24
N SER A 814 1.94 58.89 10.07
CA SER A 814 3.18 59.68 10.21
C SER A 814 3.54 60.44 8.91
N SER A 815 2.87 60.19 7.78
CA SER A 815 3.04 60.94 6.54
C SER A 815 2.01 62.07 6.32
N ALA A 816 1.05 62.23 7.24
CA ALA A 816 0.02 63.26 7.18
C ALA A 816 0.31 64.43 8.14
N GLY A 817 1.44 65.14 7.97
CA GLY A 817 1.81 66.28 8.78
C GLY A 817 2.69 67.29 8.01
N ASN A 818 2.09 68.00 7.07
CA ASN A 818 2.36 69.43 6.84
C ASN A 818 1.37 69.99 5.79
N PRO A 819 0.64 71.06 6.08
CA PRO A 819 -0.16 71.71 5.09
C PRO A 819 0.61 72.95 4.58
N GLU A 820 0.73 73.07 3.27
CA GLU A 820 0.76 74.36 2.56
C GLU A 820 0.91 74.13 1.04
N GLU A 821 0.02 74.83 0.36
CA GLU A 821 0.00 75.36 -0.97
C GLU A 821 -0.96 74.74 -2.02
N CYS A 822 -1.83 75.69 -2.39
CA CYS A 822 -2.85 75.65 -3.45
C CYS A 822 -2.30 75.38 -4.84
N GLY A 823 -3.12 74.73 -5.67
CA GLY A 823 -2.97 74.75 -7.10
C GLY A 823 -4.11 74.01 -7.80
N GLU A 824 -4.93 74.78 -8.46
CA GLU A 824 -6.11 74.41 -9.23
C GLU A 824 -5.88 73.39 -10.34
N GLY A 825 -6.86 72.53 -10.64
CA GLY A 825 -7.14 72.28 -12.04
C GLY A 825 -7.41 70.83 -12.46
N LYS A 826 -8.68 70.62 -12.79
CA LYS A 826 -9.21 69.71 -13.77
C LYS A 826 -9.48 68.21 -13.41
N ASP A 827 -10.78 67.95 -13.36
CA ASP A 827 -11.40 66.62 -13.59
C ASP A 827 -11.05 66.02 -14.95
N PRO A 828 -10.98 64.74 -15.09
CA PRO A 828 -11.62 64.04 -16.18
C PRO A 828 -12.60 62.95 -15.78
N GLU A 829 -13.61 62.84 -16.56
CA GLU A 829 -14.77 61.96 -16.57
C GLU A 829 -14.42 60.47 -16.60
N PRO A 830 -15.39 59.57 -16.26
CA PRO A 830 -15.18 58.15 -16.16
C PRO A 830 -15.39 57.43 -17.50
N GLU A 831 -14.50 56.53 -17.83
CA GLU A 831 -14.68 55.55 -18.90
C GLU A 831 -15.36 54.28 -18.41
N THR A 832 -16.36 53.91 -19.15
CA THR A 832 -17.21 52.74 -19.02
C THR A 832 -16.51 51.47 -19.44
N GLU A 833 -16.65 50.48 -18.58
CA GLU A 833 -16.40 49.06 -18.90
C GLU A 833 -17.33 48.53 -19.99
N GLN A 834 -16.75 47.73 -20.89
CA GLN A 834 -17.49 46.66 -21.59
C GLN A 834 -16.80 45.33 -21.39
N ALA A 835 -17.64 44.39 -20.95
CA ALA A 835 -17.34 42.98 -20.77
C ALA A 835 -17.24 42.25 -22.11
N ALA A 836 -16.46 41.21 -22.19
CA ALA A 836 -16.75 39.95 -22.87
C ALA A 836 -15.69 38.87 -22.64
N GLY A 837 -16.16 37.64 -22.41
CA GLY A 837 -15.49 36.39 -22.69
C GLY A 837 -15.12 35.56 -21.52
#